data_bc73125f4e29d9fa3c758f2e624fe3c8
#
_entry.id   bc73125f4e29d9fa3c758f2e624fe3c8
#
_cell.length_a   1.000
_cell.length_b   1.000
_cell.length_c   1.000
_cell.angle_alpha   90.00
_cell.angle_beta   90.00
_cell.angle_gamma   90.00
#
_symmetry.space_group_name_H-M   'P 1'
#
loop_
_entity.id
_entity.type
_entity.pdbx_description
1 polymer ?
#
loop_
_entity_poly.entity_id
_entity_poly.type
_entity_poly.pdbx_seq_one_letter_code
_entity_poly.pdbx_strand_id
1 'polypeptide(L)'
;MNNNNNRSIFRSSLLYILIFGAIVIFVGMFNGDQKGPTADISYTEFMQSLKSGEIKDIKMQYSNSVYTITGEYTNPKEQTTQEAKNQNGLSIFDNRTTKSTNFKTTVLPNDSTIKEINEAAQAKNTKVETLPESSAGVWISVLLQVILPLGVLGFLLYTMFMSQGGQGGRNNPMNFGKSRATNQKKQNVKVRFSDVAGAEEEKQELVEVVEFLKDPRKFTALGARIPAGVLLEGPPGTGKTLLAKAVAGEANVPFFSISGSEFVEMFVGVGASRVRDLFENAKKNAPAIIFIDEIDAVGRQRGAGMGGGHDEREQTLNQLLVEMDGFEGTEGIIVIAATNRSDVLDPALLRPGRFDRQILVGRPDVKGREAILKVHARNKKLAKDVDLKVIAQQTPGFSGAELENLLNEAALVAARRDKNAIDALDVDEAHDRVIAGPAKRDRAISKKEREMVAYHEAGHTIVGMVLSDARVVHKVTIVPRGRAGGYAIMLPKEDRFLMTKEELFEQVVGLLGGRAAEEFIFGVKTTGASNDFEQATGIVRSMITEYGMVDELGTVQYEGNHQVFIGRDYGQTKGYSDQVAFEIDNAVRRIMKEAHEKALQILEEHKDQLELIAQKLLELETLDERTIKSLFETGEMPAPIAEDEYPSETEAASFEETKKALAKRDAEQAEGKEVPEEDEEVEVADVTEAPREFEGPTENE
;
A
#
# COMPACT_ATOMS: atom_id res chain seq x y z
N MET A 1 -0.09 29.95 29.97
CA MET A 1 -0.07 31.42 29.80
C MET A 1 0.23 31.74 28.35
N ASN A 2 -0.77 32.00 27.52
CA ASN A 2 -0.63 32.73 26.24
C ASN A 2 -2.03 32.97 25.66
N ASN A 3 -2.72 33.97 26.22
CA ASN A 3 -4.09 34.33 25.83
C ASN A 3 -4.14 35.68 25.07
N ASN A 4 -2.99 36.18 24.56
CA ASN A 4 -2.93 37.51 23.95
C ASN A 4 -2.87 37.54 22.42
N ASN A 5 -2.63 36.41 21.74
CA ASN A 5 -2.55 36.43 20.27
C ASN A 5 -3.90 36.34 19.55
N ASN A 6 -4.96 35.83 20.17
CA ASN A 6 -6.27 35.75 19.53
C ASN A 6 -7.00 37.14 19.48
N ARG A 7 -6.64 38.12 20.29
CA ARG A 7 -7.29 39.44 20.27
C ARG A 7 -6.84 40.33 19.10
N SER A 8 -5.64 40.13 18.55
CA SER A 8 -5.14 40.93 17.42
C SER A 8 -5.76 40.46 16.09
N ILE A 9 -5.94 39.17 15.92
CA ILE A 9 -6.54 38.56 14.70
C ILE A 9 -8.03 38.92 14.60
N PHE A 10 -8.75 38.90 15.73
CA PHE A 10 -10.16 39.32 15.77
C PHE A 10 -10.37 40.80 15.46
N ARG A 11 -9.47 41.69 15.90
CA ARG A 11 -9.57 43.12 15.57
C ARG A 11 -9.29 43.42 14.09
N SER A 12 -8.38 42.67 13.46
CA SER A 12 -8.11 42.83 12.03
C SER A 12 -9.27 42.34 11.18
N SER A 13 -9.84 41.18 11.49
CA SER A 13 -10.99 40.63 10.75
C SER A 13 -12.26 41.50 10.89
N LEU A 14 -12.47 42.10 12.06
CA LEU A 14 -13.61 43.00 12.29
C LEU A 14 -13.51 44.28 11.45
N LEU A 15 -12.30 44.81 11.25
CA LEU A 15 -12.04 45.99 10.41
C LEU A 15 -12.37 45.66 8.92
N TYR A 16 -12.01 44.48 8.44
CA TYR A 16 -12.32 44.08 7.06
C TYR A 16 -13.81 43.84 6.82
N ILE A 17 -14.51 43.27 7.78
CA ILE A 17 -15.98 43.13 7.74
C ILE A 17 -16.65 44.49 7.70
N LEU A 18 -16.14 45.48 8.48
CA LEU A 18 -16.65 46.85 8.46
C LEU A 18 -16.40 47.57 7.13
N ILE A 19 -15.20 47.40 6.53
CA ILE A 19 -14.88 47.98 5.22
C ILE A 19 -15.74 47.34 4.14
N PHE A 20 -15.90 46.02 4.14
CA PHE A 20 -16.77 45.34 3.20
C PHE A 20 -18.23 45.75 3.36
N GLY A 21 -18.71 45.85 4.59
CA GLY A 21 -20.05 46.35 4.89
C GLY A 21 -20.27 47.79 4.42
N ALA A 22 -19.27 48.69 4.60
CA ALA A 22 -19.34 50.05 4.10
C ALA A 22 -19.36 50.15 2.57
N ILE A 23 -18.62 49.28 1.88
CA ILE A 23 -18.64 49.18 0.40
C ILE A 23 -20.00 48.69 -0.09
N VAL A 24 -20.58 47.67 0.54
CA VAL A 24 -21.91 47.15 0.20
C VAL A 24 -22.99 48.21 0.43
N ILE A 25 -22.93 48.96 1.53
CA ILE A 25 -23.85 50.06 1.83
C ILE A 25 -23.67 51.20 0.82
N PHE A 26 -22.42 51.55 0.47
CA PHE A 26 -22.13 52.60 -0.53
C PHE A 26 -22.63 52.24 -1.92
N VAL A 27 -22.44 51.00 -2.37
CA VAL A 27 -23.00 50.49 -3.63
C VAL A 27 -24.53 50.45 -3.59
N GLY A 28 -25.09 50.09 -2.44
CA GLY A 28 -26.55 50.11 -2.25
C GLY A 28 -27.15 51.52 -2.29
N MET A 29 -26.45 52.55 -1.79
CA MET A 29 -26.92 53.96 -1.84
C MET A 29 -26.87 54.55 -3.25
N PHE A 30 -25.99 54.10 -4.12
CA PHE A 30 -25.92 54.57 -5.51
C PHE A 30 -26.95 53.90 -6.43
N ASN A 31 -27.58 52.80 -6.05
CA ASN A 31 -28.63 52.11 -6.80
C ASN A 31 -30.06 52.57 -6.43
N GLY A 32 -30.18 53.58 -5.61
CA GLY A 32 -31.48 54.08 -5.13
C GLY A 32 -32.09 55.19 -5.96
N ASP A 33 -32.39 54.99 -7.25
CA ASP A 33 -33.35 55.82 -7.98
C ASP A 33 -34.76 55.27 -7.68
N GLN A 34 -35.43 55.92 -6.75
CA GLN A 34 -36.84 55.62 -6.40
C GLN A 34 -37.72 56.05 -7.58
N LYS A 35 -38.06 55.14 -8.47
CA LYS A 35 -39.23 55.26 -9.33
C LYS A 35 -40.29 54.29 -8.80
N GLY A 36 -41.53 54.76 -8.68
CA GLY A 36 -42.67 53.99 -8.15
C GLY A 36 -42.83 52.61 -8.82
N PRO A 37 -43.77 51.77 -8.36
CA PRO A 37 -43.90 50.40 -8.82
C PRO A 37 -44.06 50.39 -10.36
N THR A 38 -43.13 49.75 -11.05
CA THR A 38 -43.18 49.52 -12.51
C THR A 38 -43.58 48.08 -12.77
N ALA A 39 -44.57 47.86 -13.62
CA ALA A 39 -45.02 46.53 -14.02
C ALA A 39 -44.21 46.04 -15.22
N ASP A 40 -43.66 44.84 -15.17
CA ASP A 40 -43.06 44.17 -16.31
C ASP A 40 -44.14 43.54 -17.18
N ILE A 41 -44.26 44.00 -18.45
CA ILE A 41 -45.25 43.51 -19.40
C ILE A 41 -44.58 42.82 -20.59
N SER A 42 -45.30 41.89 -21.22
CA SER A 42 -44.83 41.23 -22.43
C SER A 42 -44.81 42.17 -23.62
N TYR A 43 -43.97 41.92 -24.63
CA TYR A 43 -43.96 42.70 -25.88
C TYR A 43 -45.35 42.73 -26.55
N THR A 44 -46.06 41.62 -26.56
CA THR A 44 -47.37 41.51 -27.19
C THR A 44 -48.40 42.41 -26.47
N GLU A 45 -48.37 42.45 -25.16
CA GLU A 45 -49.27 43.29 -24.35
C GLU A 45 -48.89 44.78 -24.48
N PHE A 46 -47.62 45.09 -24.55
CA PHE A 46 -47.12 46.44 -24.89
C PHE A 46 -47.63 46.93 -26.24
N MET A 47 -47.50 46.13 -27.30
CA MET A 47 -47.96 46.49 -28.64
C MET A 47 -49.50 46.63 -28.72
N GLN A 48 -50.22 45.82 -27.99
CA GLN A 48 -51.67 45.93 -27.91
C GLN A 48 -52.09 47.24 -27.21
N SER A 49 -51.45 47.58 -26.08
CA SER A 49 -51.72 48.83 -25.35
C SER A 49 -51.25 50.07 -26.13
N LEU A 50 -50.21 49.95 -26.94
CA LEU A 50 -49.78 51.03 -27.83
C LEU A 50 -50.75 51.26 -28.99
N LYS A 51 -51.24 50.19 -29.63
CA LYS A 51 -52.21 50.23 -30.71
C LYS A 51 -53.60 50.70 -30.23
N SER A 52 -53.99 50.41 -28.97
CA SER A 52 -55.25 50.90 -28.35
C SER A 52 -55.18 52.41 -27.94
N GLY A 53 -53.98 52.99 -27.84
CA GLY A 53 -53.74 54.38 -27.43
C GLY A 53 -53.79 54.60 -25.92
N GLU A 54 -53.57 53.59 -25.15
CA GLU A 54 -53.53 53.60 -23.66
C GLU A 54 -52.20 54.10 -23.08
N ILE A 55 -51.16 54.26 -23.94
CA ILE A 55 -49.82 54.67 -23.54
C ILE A 55 -49.62 56.17 -23.82
N LYS A 56 -49.19 56.89 -22.80
CA LYS A 56 -48.96 58.32 -22.82
C LYS A 56 -47.59 58.70 -23.41
N ASP A 57 -46.52 58.05 -22.92
CA ASP A 57 -45.15 58.28 -23.38
C ASP A 57 -44.34 56.96 -23.34
N ILE A 58 -43.28 56.90 -24.14
CA ILE A 58 -42.37 55.77 -24.26
C ILE A 58 -40.95 56.29 -24.23
N LYS A 59 -40.10 55.69 -23.34
CA LYS A 59 -38.65 55.91 -23.29
C LYS A 59 -37.93 54.64 -23.68
N MET A 60 -37.11 54.67 -24.70
CA MET A 60 -36.33 53.56 -25.23
C MET A 60 -34.89 53.73 -24.83
N GLN A 61 -34.31 52.77 -24.18
CA GLN A 61 -32.89 52.78 -23.81
C GLN A 61 -32.22 51.48 -24.28
N TYR A 62 -31.12 51.58 -24.99
CA TYR A 62 -30.32 50.41 -25.37
C TYR A 62 -29.41 50.01 -24.21
N SER A 63 -29.48 48.76 -23.77
CA SER A 63 -28.64 48.21 -22.70
C SER A 63 -28.54 46.70 -22.82
N ASN A 64 -27.38 46.13 -22.63
CA ASN A 64 -27.10 44.69 -22.66
C ASN A 64 -27.67 43.94 -23.88
N SER A 65 -27.45 44.49 -25.07
CA SER A 65 -27.89 43.91 -26.36
C SER A 65 -29.40 43.85 -26.58
N VAL A 66 -30.20 44.56 -25.78
CA VAL A 66 -31.65 44.67 -25.93
C VAL A 66 -32.11 46.12 -25.74
N TYR A 67 -33.25 46.49 -26.33
CA TYR A 67 -33.95 47.72 -25.98
C TYR A 67 -34.87 47.52 -24.78
N THR A 68 -34.59 48.26 -23.72
CA THR A 68 -35.53 48.39 -22.59
C THR A 68 -36.44 49.56 -22.88
N ILE A 69 -37.74 49.30 -22.94
CA ILE A 69 -38.79 50.28 -23.14
C ILE A 69 -39.52 50.48 -21.81
N THR A 70 -39.53 51.74 -21.35
CA THR A 70 -40.28 52.15 -20.18
C THR A 70 -41.28 53.24 -20.58
N GLY A 71 -42.43 53.29 -19.97
CA GLY A 71 -43.41 54.32 -20.28
C GLY A 71 -44.52 54.44 -19.25
N GLU A 72 -45.43 55.41 -19.46
CA GLU A 72 -46.58 55.65 -18.59
C GLU A 72 -47.90 55.34 -19.32
N TYR A 73 -48.81 54.73 -18.63
CA TYR A 73 -50.19 54.57 -19.09
C TYR A 73 -50.98 55.86 -18.88
N THR A 74 -51.89 56.15 -19.75
CA THR A 74 -52.83 57.29 -19.62
C THR A 74 -53.80 57.13 -18.44
N ASN A 75 -54.18 55.91 -18.14
CA ASN A 75 -54.93 55.54 -16.95
C ASN A 75 -54.31 54.39 -16.20
N PRO A 76 -54.23 54.37 -14.86
CA PRO A 76 -53.64 53.27 -14.07
C PRO A 76 -54.27 51.95 -14.40
N LYS A 77 -53.50 50.92 -14.80
CA LYS A 77 -53.99 49.54 -15.03
C LYS A 77 -53.73 48.67 -13.80
N GLU A 78 -54.66 47.79 -13.47
CA GLU A 78 -54.50 46.77 -12.46
C GLU A 78 -53.70 45.62 -13.07
N GLN A 79 -52.49 45.38 -12.55
CA GLN A 79 -51.64 44.30 -12.99
C GLN A 79 -51.11 43.52 -11.78
N THR A 80 -50.94 42.22 -11.95
CA THR A 80 -50.40 41.34 -10.93
C THR A 80 -48.88 41.40 -11.02
N THR A 81 -48.24 42.07 -10.06
CA THR A 81 -46.78 42.17 -9.99
C THR A 81 -46.22 41.05 -9.09
N GLN A 82 -45.39 40.19 -9.64
CA GLN A 82 -44.58 39.25 -8.84
C GLN A 82 -43.34 39.98 -8.39
N GLU A 83 -43.33 40.51 -7.18
CA GLU A 83 -42.07 40.96 -6.55
C GLU A 83 -41.41 39.81 -5.82
N ALA A 84 -40.26 39.40 -6.34
CA ALA A 84 -39.33 38.54 -5.61
C ALA A 84 -38.63 39.37 -4.56
N LYS A 85 -39.08 39.39 -3.33
CA LYS A 85 -38.30 39.93 -2.19
C LYS A 85 -37.25 38.93 -1.75
N ASN A 86 -36.03 39.16 -2.18
CA ASN A 86 -34.84 38.62 -1.51
C ASN A 86 -34.58 39.45 -0.26
N GLN A 87 -34.95 38.94 0.92
CA GLN A 87 -34.23 39.09 2.19
C GLN A 87 -34.91 38.30 3.31
N ASN A 88 -34.18 37.27 3.78
CA ASN A 88 -34.32 36.59 5.07
C ASN A 88 -35.71 36.03 5.44
N GLY A 89 -35.89 34.74 5.23
CA GLY A 89 -36.78 33.90 6.00
C GLY A 89 -38.17 33.72 5.43
N LEU A 90 -38.50 32.47 5.10
CA LEU A 90 -39.81 31.89 4.80
C LEU A 90 -40.69 32.65 3.79
N SER A 91 -40.66 32.15 2.58
CA SER A 91 -41.52 32.59 1.47
C SER A 91 -42.96 32.21 1.71
N ILE A 92 -43.81 33.23 1.89
CA ILE A 92 -45.27 33.12 1.63
C ILE A 92 -45.51 33.98 0.38
N PHE A 93 -45.98 33.35 -0.68
CA PHE A 93 -46.37 34.04 -1.91
C PHE A 93 -47.63 34.89 -1.60
N ASP A 94 -47.42 36.22 -1.53
CA ASP A 94 -48.52 37.16 -1.36
C ASP A 94 -48.76 37.84 -2.73
N ASN A 95 -49.82 37.44 -3.41
CA ASN A 95 -50.26 38.05 -4.67
C ASN A 95 -51.01 39.35 -4.31
N ARG A 96 -50.29 40.49 -4.33
CA ARG A 96 -50.95 41.80 -4.21
C ARG A 96 -51.14 42.41 -5.58
N THR A 97 -52.36 42.72 -5.92
CA THR A 97 -52.73 43.51 -7.08
C THR A 97 -52.42 44.97 -6.77
N THR A 98 -51.41 45.56 -7.42
CA THR A 98 -51.11 47.00 -7.30
C THR A 98 -51.47 47.73 -8.59
N LYS A 99 -52.06 48.93 -8.48
CA LYS A 99 -52.30 49.84 -9.63
C LYS A 99 -50.96 50.48 -9.98
N SER A 100 -50.42 50.15 -11.15
CA SER A 100 -49.23 50.76 -11.67
C SER A 100 -49.54 51.69 -12.83
N THR A 101 -48.94 52.87 -12.79
CA THR A 101 -48.99 53.82 -13.90
C THR A 101 -47.80 53.63 -14.86
N ASN A 102 -46.72 52.98 -14.42
CA ASN A 102 -45.50 52.78 -15.20
C ASN A 102 -45.34 51.31 -15.61
N PHE A 103 -44.86 51.09 -16.82
CA PHE A 103 -44.54 49.77 -17.34
C PHE A 103 -43.10 49.68 -17.83
N LYS A 104 -42.59 48.47 -17.93
CA LYS A 104 -41.30 48.13 -18.51
C LYS A 104 -41.46 46.87 -19.37
N THR A 105 -40.84 46.90 -20.57
CA THR A 105 -40.75 45.72 -21.43
C THR A 105 -39.39 45.72 -22.12
N THR A 106 -38.91 44.54 -22.55
CA THR A 106 -37.65 44.36 -23.26
C THR A 106 -37.89 43.85 -24.66
N VAL A 107 -37.18 44.41 -25.63
CA VAL A 107 -37.38 44.10 -27.05
C VAL A 107 -36.00 43.86 -27.70
N LEU A 108 -35.95 42.85 -28.58
CA LEU A 108 -34.74 42.58 -29.34
C LEU A 108 -34.50 43.72 -30.34
N PRO A 109 -33.23 44.14 -30.57
CA PRO A 109 -32.84 45.19 -31.50
C PRO A 109 -32.98 44.67 -32.95
N ASN A 110 -34.22 44.77 -33.48
CA ASN A 110 -34.51 44.43 -34.87
C ASN A 110 -35.17 45.63 -35.52
N ASP A 111 -34.66 46.07 -36.70
CA ASP A 111 -35.18 47.23 -37.41
C ASP A 111 -36.69 47.18 -37.74
N SER A 112 -37.19 45.99 -38.01
CA SER A 112 -38.62 45.76 -38.23
C SER A 112 -39.47 46.04 -36.99
N THR A 113 -39.01 45.65 -35.82
CA THR A 113 -39.70 45.84 -34.54
C THR A 113 -39.69 47.29 -34.11
N ILE A 114 -38.56 47.98 -34.27
CA ILE A 114 -38.43 49.43 -34.00
C ILE A 114 -39.31 50.23 -34.92
N LYS A 115 -39.41 49.86 -36.22
CA LYS A 115 -40.27 50.48 -37.18
C LYS A 115 -41.77 50.31 -36.82
N GLU A 116 -42.17 49.09 -36.43
CA GLU A 116 -43.56 48.79 -36.01
C GLU A 116 -43.94 49.61 -34.77
N ILE A 117 -43.06 49.75 -33.78
CA ILE A 117 -43.25 50.54 -32.57
C ILE A 117 -43.43 52.03 -32.94
N ASN A 118 -42.54 52.55 -33.82
CA ASN A 118 -42.61 53.95 -34.21
C ASN A 118 -43.88 54.25 -35.03
N GLU A 119 -44.27 53.38 -35.93
CA GLU A 119 -45.50 53.54 -36.72
C GLU A 119 -46.76 53.52 -35.82
N ALA A 120 -46.81 52.58 -34.86
CA ALA A 120 -47.89 52.47 -33.91
C ALA A 120 -47.97 53.69 -32.97
N ALA A 121 -46.80 54.22 -32.53
CA ALA A 121 -46.70 55.39 -31.68
C ALA A 121 -47.16 56.66 -32.41
N GLN A 122 -46.73 56.83 -33.68
CA GLN A 122 -47.16 57.97 -34.54
C GLN A 122 -48.66 57.94 -34.80
N ALA A 123 -49.24 56.77 -35.07
CA ALA A 123 -50.67 56.61 -35.31
C ALA A 123 -51.55 57.05 -34.14
N LYS A 124 -51.01 57.05 -32.92
CA LYS A 124 -51.74 57.40 -31.67
C LYS A 124 -51.21 58.63 -30.95
N ASN A 125 -50.28 59.35 -31.57
CA ASN A 125 -49.67 60.58 -31.07
C ASN A 125 -48.94 60.37 -29.72
N THR A 126 -48.36 59.17 -29.53
CA THR A 126 -47.57 58.81 -28.31
C THR A 126 -46.18 59.36 -28.43
N LYS A 127 -45.66 60.08 -27.43
CA LYS A 127 -44.31 60.60 -27.41
C LYS A 127 -43.29 59.50 -27.25
N VAL A 128 -42.31 59.41 -28.20
CA VAL A 128 -41.19 58.47 -28.12
C VAL A 128 -39.91 59.24 -27.87
N GLU A 129 -39.20 58.89 -26.80
CA GLU A 129 -37.91 59.50 -26.42
C GLU A 129 -36.85 58.41 -26.34
N THR A 130 -35.71 58.61 -27.01
CA THR A 130 -34.56 57.70 -26.94
C THR A 130 -33.56 58.25 -25.94
N LEU A 131 -33.20 57.39 -24.95
CA LEU A 131 -32.22 57.73 -23.93
C LEU A 131 -30.84 57.18 -24.31
N PRO A 132 -29.76 57.90 -24.00
CA PRO A 132 -28.39 57.41 -24.24
C PRO A 132 -28.12 56.18 -23.33
N GLU A 133 -27.11 55.40 -23.76
CA GLU A 133 -26.66 54.23 -22.98
C GLU A 133 -26.20 54.64 -21.57
N SER A 134 -26.61 53.91 -20.55
CA SER A 134 -26.23 54.22 -19.18
C SER A 134 -24.75 53.94 -18.93
N SER A 135 -23.96 54.99 -18.74
CA SER A 135 -22.54 54.88 -18.41
C SER A 135 -22.23 54.32 -16.98
N ALA A 136 -23.28 54.31 -16.13
CA ALA A 136 -23.09 53.81 -14.75
C ALA A 136 -22.72 52.34 -14.69
N GLY A 137 -23.26 51.51 -15.59
CA GLY A 137 -22.93 50.08 -15.66
C GLY A 137 -21.47 49.81 -16.08
N VAL A 138 -20.90 50.69 -16.92
CA VAL A 138 -19.52 50.56 -17.37
C VAL A 138 -18.56 50.83 -16.20
N TRP A 139 -18.78 51.86 -15.43
CA TRP A 139 -17.95 52.19 -14.26
C TRP A 139 -18.03 51.15 -13.14
N ILE A 140 -19.20 50.54 -12.90
CA ILE A 140 -19.37 49.43 -11.94
C ILE A 140 -18.63 48.18 -12.44
N SER A 141 -18.68 47.88 -13.74
CA SER A 141 -17.94 46.75 -14.30
C SER A 141 -16.43 46.94 -14.22
N VAL A 142 -15.93 48.14 -14.48
CA VAL A 142 -14.49 48.51 -14.34
C VAL A 142 -14.06 48.38 -12.86
N LEU A 143 -14.88 48.81 -11.92
CA LEU A 143 -14.57 48.70 -10.48
C LEU A 143 -14.51 47.26 -10.05
N LEU A 144 -15.45 46.40 -10.47
CA LEU A 144 -15.53 44.98 -10.11
C LEU A 144 -14.47 44.13 -10.83
N GLN A 145 -14.23 44.41 -12.11
CA GLN A 145 -13.33 43.56 -12.94
C GLN A 145 -11.87 43.98 -12.90
N VAL A 146 -11.55 45.25 -12.63
CA VAL A 146 -10.20 45.78 -12.66
C VAL A 146 -9.72 46.24 -11.29
N ILE A 147 -10.45 47.16 -10.65
CA ILE A 147 -10.00 47.78 -9.39
C ILE A 147 -10.03 46.79 -8.20
N LEU A 148 -11.07 45.99 -8.09
CA LEU A 148 -11.23 45.06 -6.99
C LEU A 148 -10.20 43.90 -7.08
N PRO A 149 -9.94 43.24 -8.23
CA PRO A 149 -8.87 42.24 -8.32
C PRO A 149 -7.47 42.84 -8.13
N LEU A 150 -7.20 44.05 -8.61
CA LEU A 150 -5.93 44.76 -8.37
C LEU A 150 -5.75 45.11 -6.91
N GLY A 151 -6.81 45.50 -6.22
CA GLY A 151 -6.81 45.74 -4.76
C GLY A 151 -6.55 44.49 -3.97
N VAL A 152 -7.19 43.35 -4.34
CA VAL A 152 -6.96 42.05 -3.73
C VAL A 152 -5.54 41.55 -4.01
N LEU A 153 -5.03 41.71 -5.23
CA LEU A 153 -3.67 41.35 -5.57
C LEU A 153 -2.65 42.22 -4.82
N GLY A 154 -2.86 43.54 -4.73
CA GLY A 154 -2.03 44.42 -3.95
C GLY A 154 -2.03 44.11 -2.47
N PHE A 155 -3.19 43.72 -1.91
CA PHE A 155 -3.32 43.25 -0.54
C PHE A 155 -2.62 41.93 -0.31
N LEU A 156 -2.73 40.94 -1.21
CA LEU A 156 -2.01 39.69 -1.16
C LEU A 156 -0.49 39.89 -1.23
N LEU A 157 -0.02 40.77 -2.10
CA LEU A 157 1.38 41.14 -2.14
C LEU A 157 1.85 41.87 -0.88
N TYR A 158 1.04 42.76 -0.33
CA TYR A 158 1.34 43.44 0.93
C TYR A 158 1.41 42.47 2.11
N THR A 159 0.46 41.54 2.24
CA THR A 159 0.49 40.50 3.29
C THR A 159 1.67 39.56 3.09
N MET A 160 2.02 39.22 1.85
CA MET A 160 3.20 38.41 1.50
C MET A 160 4.51 39.12 1.89
N PHE A 161 4.62 40.44 1.65
CA PHE A 161 5.79 41.24 2.05
C PHE A 161 5.86 41.47 3.57
N MET A 162 4.74 41.68 4.25
CA MET A 162 4.72 41.88 5.72
C MET A 162 4.98 40.57 6.51
N SER A 163 4.65 39.40 5.94
CA SER A 163 4.98 38.11 6.55
C SER A 163 6.48 37.76 6.48
N GLN A 164 7.24 38.48 5.67
CA GLN A 164 8.67 38.27 5.47
C GLN A 164 9.55 38.99 6.54
N GLY A 165 8.97 39.88 7.34
CA GLY A 165 9.68 40.67 8.36
C GLY A 165 9.54 40.19 9.80
N GLY A 166 8.83 39.10 10.08
CA GLY A 166 8.56 38.57 11.42
C GLY A 166 9.31 37.27 11.71
N GLN A 167 10.25 37.36 12.59
CA GLN A 167 11.08 36.32 13.19
C GLN A 167 10.24 35.15 13.74
N GLY A 168 10.43 33.94 13.19
CA GLY A 168 10.05 32.67 13.83
C GLY A 168 8.74 32.03 13.37
N GLY A 169 8.78 31.18 12.34
CA GLY A 169 7.65 30.32 12.01
C GLY A 169 7.84 29.54 10.70
N ARG A 170 8.29 28.42 10.78
CA ARG A 170 8.27 27.10 10.10
C ARG A 170 7.29 26.89 8.91
N ASN A 171 7.10 27.78 7.94
CA ASN A 171 6.47 27.46 6.66
C ASN A 171 6.88 28.47 5.60
N ASN A 172 8.11 28.36 5.09
CA ASN A 172 8.51 29.05 3.87
C ASN A 172 7.96 28.30 2.66
N PRO A 173 7.19 28.92 1.76
CA PRO A 173 6.77 28.26 0.51
C PRO A 173 7.94 27.88 -0.40
N MET A 174 9.15 28.40 -0.18
CA MET A 174 10.37 27.95 -0.88
C MET A 174 10.97 26.62 -0.36
N ASN A 175 10.41 26.02 0.67
CA ASN A 175 10.89 24.74 1.19
C ASN A 175 10.23 23.51 0.54
N PHE A 176 9.38 23.65 -0.46
CA PHE A 176 8.78 22.51 -1.18
C PHE A 176 9.81 21.62 -1.89
N GLY A 177 10.98 22.14 -2.22
CA GLY A 177 12.06 21.39 -2.87
C GLY A 177 13.09 20.79 -1.91
N LYS A 178 13.00 21.02 -0.60
CA LYS A 178 13.95 20.41 0.35
C LYS A 178 13.48 19.01 0.71
N SER A 179 14.40 18.07 0.59
CA SER A 179 14.22 16.71 1.04
C SER A 179 13.74 16.71 2.50
N ARG A 180 12.63 16.02 2.76
CA ARG A 180 12.21 15.63 4.11
C ARG A 180 13.02 14.44 4.62
N ALA A 181 14.11 14.10 3.92
CA ALA A 181 15.02 13.08 4.43
C ALA A 181 15.25 13.39 5.90
N THR A 182 14.75 12.51 6.73
CA THR A 182 14.79 12.66 8.17
C THR A 182 16.25 12.91 8.50
N ASN A 183 16.57 14.18 8.78
CA ASN A 183 17.87 14.56 9.31
C ASN A 183 17.96 13.83 10.65
N GLN A 184 18.26 12.57 10.64
CA GLN A 184 18.82 11.86 11.79
C GLN A 184 20.24 12.40 11.97
N LYS A 185 20.27 13.73 12.30
CA LYS A 185 21.49 14.37 12.76
C LYS A 185 21.97 13.56 13.93
N LYS A 186 23.03 12.75 13.67
CA LYS A 186 23.84 12.08 14.71
C LYS A 186 23.09 11.09 15.62
N GLN A 187 22.04 10.42 15.21
CA GLN A 187 21.75 9.13 15.80
C GLN A 187 22.61 8.12 15.04
N ASN A 188 23.74 7.74 15.64
CA ASN A 188 24.44 6.54 15.21
C ASN A 188 23.38 5.44 15.11
N VAL A 189 23.28 4.83 13.95
CA VAL A 189 22.37 3.69 13.78
C VAL A 189 22.85 2.63 14.75
N LYS A 190 22.04 2.28 15.74
CA LYS A 190 22.42 1.31 16.79
C LYS A 190 22.43 -0.14 16.26
N VAL A 191 21.76 -0.38 15.13
CA VAL A 191 21.65 -1.71 14.51
C VAL A 191 23.00 -2.15 13.95
N ARG A 192 23.42 -3.36 14.25
CA ARG A 192 24.67 -3.98 13.79
C ARG A 192 24.40 -5.31 13.07
N PHE A 193 25.41 -5.91 12.48
CA PHE A 193 25.31 -7.23 11.86
C PHE A 193 24.91 -8.34 12.86
N SER A 194 25.22 -8.18 14.15
CA SER A 194 24.75 -9.07 15.23
C SER A 194 23.22 -9.07 15.42
N ASP A 195 22.54 -8.02 14.96
CA ASP A 195 21.08 -7.90 15.06
C ASP A 195 20.37 -8.42 13.79
N VAL A 196 21.13 -8.79 12.76
CA VAL A 196 20.65 -9.39 11.52
C VAL A 196 21.00 -10.87 11.54
N ALA A 197 20.00 -11.73 11.49
CA ALA A 197 20.16 -13.17 11.45
C ALA A 197 19.63 -13.76 10.15
N GLY A 198 20.12 -14.94 9.75
CA GLY A 198 19.63 -15.69 8.60
C GLY A 198 19.93 -15.05 7.25
N ALA A 199 21.02 -14.30 7.13
CA ALA A 199 21.50 -13.65 5.90
C ALA A 199 23.04 -13.59 5.93
N GLU A 200 23.69 -14.73 6.17
CA GLU A 200 25.16 -14.76 6.40
C GLU A 200 25.93 -14.46 5.11
N GLU A 201 25.48 -15.00 3.97
CA GLU A 201 26.09 -14.76 2.67
C GLU A 201 25.94 -13.29 2.28
N GLU A 202 24.75 -12.72 2.43
CA GLU A 202 24.50 -11.31 2.15
C GLU A 202 25.29 -10.38 3.06
N LYS A 203 25.49 -10.77 4.32
CA LYS A 203 26.37 -10.03 5.24
C LYS A 203 27.81 -10.07 4.78
N GLN A 204 28.32 -11.22 4.32
CA GLN A 204 29.70 -11.35 3.81
C GLN A 204 29.92 -10.42 2.63
N GLU A 205 29.02 -10.37 1.66
CA GLU A 205 29.08 -9.45 0.52
C GLU A 205 29.12 -7.98 0.96
N LEU A 206 28.44 -7.66 2.06
CA LEU A 206 28.37 -6.29 2.58
C LEU A 206 29.53 -5.93 3.51
N VAL A 207 30.29 -6.89 4.03
CA VAL A 207 31.49 -6.63 4.84
C VAL A 207 32.52 -5.82 4.06
N GLU A 208 32.69 -6.10 2.76
CA GLU A 208 33.60 -5.31 1.91
C GLU A 208 33.17 -3.83 1.83
N VAL A 209 31.86 -3.57 1.77
CA VAL A 209 31.30 -2.21 1.78
C VAL A 209 31.60 -1.52 3.11
N VAL A 210 31.46 -2.24 4.22
CA VAL A 210 31.77 -1.73 5.56
C VAL A 210 33.27 -1.45 5.70
N GLU A 211 34.15 -2.37 5.29
CA GLU A 211 35.60 -2.19 5.33
C GLU A 211 36.03 -0.97 4.50
N PHE A 212 35.42 -0.80 3.32
CA PHE A 212 35.71 0.36 2.50
C PHE A 212 35.33 1.68 3.17
N LEU A 213 34.11 1.75 3.75
CA LEU A 213 33.67 2.95 4.48
C LEU A 213 34.53 3.26 5.70
N LYS A 214 35.16 2.23 6.32
CA LYS A 214 36.11 2.38 7.44
C LYS A 214 37.47 2.82 6.98
N ASP A 215 38.05 2.18 5.94
CA ASP A 215 39.38 2.50 5.38
C ASP A 215 39.41 2.35 3.85
N PRO A 216 39.06 3.39 3.09
CA PRO A 216 39.08 3.34 1.62
C PRO A 216 40.51 3.19 1.04
N ARG A 217 41.56 3.53 1.80
CA ARG A 217 42.95 3.52 1.30
C ARG A 217 43.45 2.11 0.98
N LYS A 218 43.00 1.12 1.72
CA LYS A 218 43.34 -0.30 1.50
C LYS A 218 42.96 -0.75 0.08
N PHE A 219 41.83 -0.31 -0.41
CA PHE A 219 41.28 -0.69 -1.72
C PHE A 219 41.90 0.14 -2.85
N THR A 220 42.02 1.45 -2.67
CA THR A 220 42.59 2.35 -3.68
C THR A 220 44.07 2.10 -3.93
N ALA A 221 44.83 1.63 -2.92
CA ALA A 221 46.25 1.26 -3.08
C ALA A 221 46.45 0.06 -4.02
N LEU A 222 45.44 -0.82 -4.14
CA LEU A 222 45.44 -1.96 -5.07
C LEU A 222 44.84 -1.63 -6.44
N GLY A 223 44.36 -0.38 -6.63
CA GLY A 223 43.69 0.06 -7.84
C GLY A 223 42.24 -0.48 -7.97
N ALA A 224 41.67 -1.02 -6.88
CA ALA A 224 40.30 -1.48 -6.88
C ALA A 224 39.29 -0.30 -6.99
N ARG A 225 38.31 -0.47 -7.85
CA ARG A 225 37.16 0.45 -7.92
C ARG A 225 36.06 -0.02 -6.95
N ILE A 226 35.57 0.91 -6.18
CA ILE A 226 34.52 0.66 -5.21
C ILE A 226 33.17 0.70 -5.91
N PRO A 227 32.21 -0.15 -5.53
CA PRO A 227 30.86 -0.05 -6.05
C PRO A 227 30.25 1.28 -5.65
N ALA A 228 29.77 2.04 -6.62
CA ALA A 228 29.04 3.29 -6.39
C ALA A 228 27.70 3.03 -5.69
N GLY A 229 27.11 1.86 -5.96
CA GLY A 229 25.84 1.47 -5.36
C GLY A 229 25.66 -0.05 -5.22
N VAL A 230 24.84 -0.41 -4.25
CA VAL A 230 24.40 -1.78 -3.97
C VAL A 230 22.87 -1.83 -4.03
N LEU A 231 22.35 -2.75 -4.83
CA LEU A 231 20.91 -3.03 -4.91
C LEU A 231 20.60 -4.27 -4.06
N LEU A 232 19.75 -4.11 -3.07
CA LEU A 232 19.17 -5.21 -2.29
C LEU A 232 17.81 -5.57 -2.92
N GLU A 233 17.72 -6.75 -3.49
CA GLU A 233 16.48 -7.25 -4.11
C GLU A 233 15.93 -8.46 -3.35
N GLY A 234 14.63 -8.73 -3.46
CA GLY A 234 14.02 -9.92 -2.86
C GLY A 234 12.62 -9.68 -2.33
N PRO A 235 11.97 -10.74 -1.81
CA PRO A 235 10.61 -10.67 -1.30
C PRO A 235 10.43 -9.64 -0.17
N PRO A 236 9.21 -9.14 0.06
CA PRO A 236 8.95 -8.25 1.19
C PRO A 236 9.19 -8.98 2.53
N GLY A 237 9.62 -8.21 3.54
CA GLY A 237 9.81 -8.74 4.89
C GLY A 237 11.10 -9.54 5.13
N THR A 238 12.01 -9.64 4.13
CA THR A 238 13.29 -10.37 4.27
C THR A 238 14.39 -9.60 4.98
N GLY A 239 14.14 -8.34 5.40
CA GLY A 239 15.10 -7.58 6.20
C GLY A 239 16.02 -6.64 5.42
N LYS A 240 15.75 -6.34 4.13
CA LYS A 240 16.57 -5.46 3.28
C LYS A 240 16.90 -4.12 3.93
N THR A 241 15.89 -3.44 4.46
CA THR A 241 16.04 -2.16 5.16
C THR A 241 16.85 -2.30 6.47
N LEU A 242 16.68 -3.43 7.18
CA LEU A 242 17.42 -3.73 8.40
C LEU A 242 18.90 -3.96 8.08
N LEU A 243 19.19 -4.72 7.02
CA LEU A 243 20.54 -5.01 6.56
C LEU A 243 21.26 -3.73 6.14
N ALA A 244 20.61 -2.82 5.40
CA ALA A 244 21.19 -1.51 5.05
C ALA A 244 21.53 -0.66 6.29
N LYS A 245 20.65 -0.67 7.31
CA LYS A 245 20.92 -0.01 8.59
C LYS A 245 22.08 -0.67 9.32
N ALA A 246 22.19 -1.99 9.30
CA ALA A 246 23.31 -2.71 9.95
C ALA A 246 24.65 -2.36 9.31
N VAL A 247 24.72 -2.22 7.98
CA VAL A 247 25.92 -1.75 7.27
C VAL A 247 26.36 -0.37 7.79
N ALA A 248 25.41 0.57 7.91
CA ALA A 248 25.70 1.91 8.42
C ALA A 248 26.16 1.89 9.88
N GLY A 249 25.50 1.09 10.72
CA GLY A 249 25.86 0.92 12.12
C GLY A 249 27.22 0.26 12.30
N GLU A 250 27.53 -0.74 11.48
CA GLU A 250 28.82 -1.45 11.52
C GLU A 250 29.96 -0.56 11.03
N ALA A 251 29.72 0.24 9.97
CA ALA A 251 30.69 1.22 9.47
C ALA A 251 30.76 2.49 10.36
N ASN A 252 29.80 2.70 11.25
CA ASN A 252 29.66 3.89 12.10
C ASN A 252 29.61 5.20 11.29
N VAL A 253 28.87 5.19 10.17
CA VAL A 253 28.71 6.34 9.28
C VAL A 253 27.27 6.87 9.31
N PRO A 254 27.05 8.16 8.93
CA PRO A 254 25.73 8.73 8.77
C PRO A 254 24.87 7.95 7.76
N PHE A 255 23.58 7.78 8.09
CA PHE A 255 22.61 7.07 7.29
C PHE A 255 21.48 8.01 6.87
N PHE A 256 21.37 8.27 5.56
CA PHE A 256 20.34 9.11 4.95
C PHE A 256 19.30 8.22 4.28
N SER A 257 18.14 8.08 4.89
CA SER A 257 17.08 7.21 4.39
C SER A 257 15.94 8.00 3.77
N ILE A 258 15.48 7.56 2.61
CA ILE A 258 14.31 8.09 1.91
C ILE A 258 13.57 6.94 1.22
N SER A 259 12.24 7.05 1.09
CA SER A 259 11.47 6.14 0.23
C SER A 259 11.45 6.67 -1.22
N GLY A 260 11.56 5.77 -2.20
CA GLY A 260 11.39 6.12 -3.62
C GLY A 260 10.07 6.80 -3.90
N SER A 261 9.01 6.47 -3.16
CA SER A 261 7.70 7.12 -3.27
C SER A 261 7.73 8.61 -2.89
N GLU A 262 8.64 9.05 -2.01
CA GLU A 262 8.78 10.46 -1.62
C GLU A 262 9.38 11.35 -2.73
N PHE A 263 9.97 10.74 -3.75
CA PHE A 263 10.44 11.45 -4.92
C PHE A 263 9.35 11.70 -5.97
N VAL A 264 8.24 10.97 -5.91
CA VAL A 264 7.12 11.10 -6.85
C VAL A 264 6.16 12.17 -6.33
N GLU A 265 6.15 13.33 -6.98
CA GLU A 265 5.30 14.47 -6.62
C GLU A 265 4.46 14.90 -7.84
N MET A 266 3.40 15.68 -7.59
CA MET A 266 2.56 16.19 -8.68
C MET A 266 3.19 17.36 -9.44
N PHE A 267 4.20 18.02 -8.86
CA PHE A 267 4.84 19.19 -9.44
C PHE A 267 6.17 18.83 -10.10
N VAL A 268 6.29 19.13 -11.38
CA VAL A 268 7.49 18.84 -12.18
C VAL A 268 8.74 19.50 -11.58
N GLY A 269 9.80 18.71 -11.42
CA GLY A 269 11.11 19.15 -10.93
C GLY A 269 11.29 19.11 -9.41
N VAL A 270 10.25 18.85 -8.61
CA VAL A 270 10.37 18.75 -7.14
C VAL A 270 11.11 17.50 -6.75
N GLY A 271 10.80 16.35 -7.36
CA GLY A 271 11.52 15.09 -7.14
C GLY A 271 13.00 15.21 -7.46
N ALA A 272 13.35 15.75 -8.61
CA ALA A 272 14.74 15.99 -9.01
C ALA A 272 15.48 16.95 -8.04
N SER A 273 14.79 17.96 -7.50
CA SER A 273 15.36 18.86 -6.49
C SER A 273 15.63 18.12 -5.16
N ARG A 274 14.74 17.20 -4.74
CA ARG A 274 14.96 16.40 -3.54
C ARG A 274 16.13 15.43 -3.69
N VAL A 275 16.29 14.83 -4.88
CA VAL A 275 17.45 14.00 -5.18
C VAL A 275 18.73 14.80 -4.99
N ARG A 276 18.85 15.97 -5.61
CA ARG A 276 20.03 16.84 -5.47
C ARG A 276 20.31 17.23 -4.02
N ASP A 277 19.28 17.63 -3.27
CA ASP A 277 19.42 18.02 -1.87
C ASP A 277 19.89 16.84 -1.00
N LEU A 278 19.37 15.62 -1.23
CA LEU A 278 19.78 14.40 -0.54
C LEU A 278 21.27 14.11 -0.77
N PHE A 279 21.70 14.10 -2.04
CA PHE A 279 23.09 13.82 -2.42
C PHE A 279 24.04 14.93 -1.94
N GLU A 280 23.67 16.19 -2.01
CA GLU A 280 24.47 17.30 -1.47
C GLU A 280 24.63 17.20 0.05
N ASN A 281 23.55 16.82 0.77
CA ASN A 281 23.62 16.60 2.20
C ASN A 281 24.50 15.42 2.58
N ALA A 282 24.48 14.32 1.81
CA ALA A 282 25.37 13.19 2.01
C ALA A 282 26.84 13.58 1.75
N LYS A 283 27.12 14.32 0.67
CA LYS A 283 28.48 14.83 0.34
C LYS A 283 29.05 15.70 1.46
N LYS A 284 28.26 16.53 2.09
CA LYS A 284 28.67 17.36 3.24
C LYS A 284 29.00 16.55 4.51
N ASN A 285 28.53 15.30 4.59
CA ASN A 285 28.70 14.44 5.76
C ASN A 285 29.44 13.14 5.45
N ALA A 286 30.20 13.09 4.36
CA ALA A 286 30.99 11.93 3.96
C ALA A 286 32.07 11.59 5.01
N PRO A 287 32.39 10.29 5.27
CA PRO A 287 31.75 9.12 4.63
C PRO A 287 30.31 8.90 5.10
N ALA A 288 29.42 8.47 4.19
CA ALA A 288 28.00 8.34 4.46
C ALA A 288 27.31 7.26 3.57
N ILE A 289 26.19 6.75 4.03
CA ILE A 289 25.31 5.88 3.23
C ILE A 289 24.03 6.63 2.88
N ILE A 290 23.66 6.60 1.61
CA ILE A 290 22.34 6.98 1.11
C ILE A 290 21.54 5.69 0.94
N PHE A 291 20.39 5.60 1.59
CA PHE A 291 19.48 4.47 1.45
C PHE A 291 18.18 4.89 0.78
N ILE A 292 17.83 4.22 -0.32
CA ILE A 292 16.60 4.46 -1.07
C ILE A 292 15.75 3.20 -1.00
N ASP A 293 14.71 3.22 -0.18
CA ASP A 293 13.76 2.12 -0.11
C ASP A 293 12.73 2.22 -1.25
N GLU A 294 12.18 1.09 -1.69
CA GLU A 294 11.19 1.03 -2.79
C GLU A 294 11.65 1.80 -4.03
N ILE A 295 12.90 1.57 -4.48
CA ILE A 295 13.48 2.29 -5.62
C ILE A 295 12.65 2.10 -6.90
N ASP A 296 11.89 1.02 -7.02
CA ASP A 296 10.96 0.74 -8.13
C ASP A 296 9.86 1.79 -8.28
N ALA A 297 9.54 2.56 -7.23
CA ALA A 297 8.62 3.70 -7.34
C ALA A 297 9.12 4.76 -8.34
N VAL A 298 10.45 4.97 -8.42
CA VAL A 298 11.09 5.96 -9.31
C VAL A 298 11.79 5.29 -10.48
N GLY A 299 12.45 4.16 -10.22
CA GLY A 299 13.36 3.46 -11.13
C GLY A 299 12.71 2.57 -12.16
N ARG A 300 11.41 2.62 -12.35
CA ARG A 300 10.68 1.76 -13.27
C ARG A 300 10.99 2.06 -14.73
N GLN A 301 11.04 1.00 -15.57
CA GLN A 301 11.21 1.09 -17.02
C GLN A 301 10.19 2.04 -17.69
N ARG A 302 10.64 2.72 -18.73
CA ARG A 302 9.84 3.63 -19.55
C ARG A 302 8.75 2.84 -20.27
N GLY A 303 7.50 3.12 -19.98
CA GLY A 303 6.35 2.52 -20.65
C GLY A 303 5.81 3.47 -21.73
N ALA A 304 5.33 2.93 -22.85
CA ALA A 304 4.64 3.69 -23.89
C ALA A 304 3.20 4.11 -23.46
N GLY A 305 3.04 4.66 -22.24
CA GLY A 305 1.76 5.08 -21.70
C GLY A 305 1.48 6.56 -21.94
N MET A 306 0.33 6.89 -22.57
CA MET A 306 -0.16 8.26 -22.72
C MET A 306 -0.75 8.77 -21.40
N GLY A 307 0.06 9.47 -20.57
CA GLY A 307 -0.42 10.14 -19.36
C GLY A 307 0.64 11.04 -18.72
N GLY A 308 0.28 12.28 -18.42
CA GLY A 308 1.18 13.38 -17.97
C GLY A 308 1.84 13.22 -16.58
N GLY A 309 1.75 12.04 -15.93
CA GLY A 309 2.48 11.74 -14.69
C GLY A 309 3.82 11.03 -14.91
N HIS A 310 4.19 10.74 -16.16
CA HIS A 310 5.43 10.03 -16.49
C HIS A 310 6.64 10.97 -16.55
N ASP A 311 6.46 12.22 -17.00
CA ASP A 311 7.55 13.16 -17.23
C ASP A 311 8.30 13.53 -15.93
N GLU A 312 7.60 13.68 -14.83
CA GLU A 312 8.20 14.02 -13.54
C GLU A 312 9.05 12.86 -12.97
N ARG A 313 8.52 11.63 -13.07
CA ARG A 313 9.25 10.43 -12.64
C ARG A 313 10.52 10.23 -13.48
N GLU A 314 10.44 10.37 -14.81
CA GLU A 314 11.60 10.26 -15.68
C GLU A 314 12.64 11.36 -15.40
N GLN A 315 12.22 12.58 -15.13
CA GLN A 315 13.12 13.65 -14.75
C GLN A 315 13.84 13.36 -13.44
N THR A 316 13.12 12.79 -12.47
CA THR A 316 13.68 12.39 -11.18
C THR A 316 14.65 11.23 -11.31
N LEU A 317 14.30 10.20 -12.09
CA LEU A 317 15.19 9.09 -12.41
C LEU A 317 16.48 9.58 -13.10
N ASN A 318 16.34 10.43 -14.13
CA ASN A 318 17.51 11.00 -14.82
C ASN A 318 18.40 11.80 -13.87
N GLN A 319 17.82 12.55 -12.92
CA GLN A 319 18.60 13.26 -11.91
C GLN A 319 19.33 12.29 -10.98
N LEU A 320 18.67 11.20 -10.55
CA LEU A 320 19.32 10.16 -9.75
C LEU A 320 20.52 9.55 -10.48
N LEU A 321 20.36 9.22 -11.77
CA LEU A 321 21.43 8.69 -12.60
C LEU A 321 22.59 9.68 -12.72
N VAL A 322 22.31 10.96 -12.91
CA VAL A 322 23.32 12.02 -12.99
C VAL A 322 24.10 12.17 -11.68
N GLU A 323 23.38 12.13 -10.52
CA GLU A 323 24.05 12.22 -9.22
C GLU A 323 24.93 10.99 -8.94
N MET A 324 24.49 9.79 -9.35
CA MET A 324 25.28 8.57 -9.22
C MET A 324 26.50 8.56 -10.15
N ASP A 325 26.33 8.97 -11.41
CA ASP A 325 27.45 9.08 -12.38
C ASP A 325 28.45 10.18 -11.97
N GLY A 326 28.05 11.14 -11.16
CA GLY A 326 28.87 12.22 -10.66
C GLY A 326 29.73 11.87 -9.43
N PHE A 327 29.67 10.61 -8.95
CA PHE A 327 30.57 10.17 -7.89
C PHE A 327 31.94 9.84 -8.46
N GLU A 328 32.92 10.67 -8.20
CA GLU A 328 34.31 10.26 -8.28
C GLU A 328 34.55 9.30 -7.10
N GLY A 329 34.98 8.06 -7.34
CA GLY A 329 35.10 6.96 -6.36
C GLY A 329 35.91 7.24 -5.07
N THR A 330 36.25 8.49 -4.78
CA THR A 330 36.98 8.99 -3.62
C THR A 330 36.07 9.71 -2.61
N GLU A 331 34.81 9.97 -2.91
CA GLU A 331 33.95 10.79 -2.03
C GLU A 331 33.46 10.05 -0.76
N GLY A 332 33.69 8.72 -0.65
CA GLY A 332 33.31 7.94 0.53
C GLY A 332 31.79 7.82 0.74
N ILE A 333 30.99 7.94 -0.32
CA ILE A 333 29.54 7.79 -0.29
C ILE A 333 29.18 6.52 -1.03
N ILE A 334 28.28 5.72 -0.44
CA ILE A 334 27.72 4.53 -1.07
C ILE A 334 26.20 4.66 -1.08
N VAL A 335 25.59 4.39 -2.24
CA VAL A 335 24.14 4.34 -2.38
C VAL A 335 23.69 2.90 -2.21
N ILE A 336 22.81 2.63 -1.24
CA ILE A 336 22.15 1.32 -1.09
C ILE A 336 20.69 1.53 -1.47
N ALA A 337 20.18 0.75 -2.42
CA ALA A 337 18.76 0.76 -2.76
C ALA A 337 18.12 -0.58 -2.42
N ALA A 338 16.84 -0.57 -2.09
CA ALA A 338 16.05 -1.79 -1.87
C ALA A 338 14.82 -1.81 -2.79
N THR A 339 14.52 -3.01 -3.31
CA THR A 339 13.30 -3.24 -4.09
C THR A 339 12.76 -4.63 -3.82
N ASN A 340 11.43 -4.76 -3.94
CA ASN A 340 10.76 -6.05 -4.00
C ASN A 340 10.56 -6.54 -5.44
N ARG A 341 10.91 -5.69 -6.43
CA ARG A 341 10.63 -5.93 -7.86
C ARG A 341 11.78 -5.45 -8.73
N SER A 342 12.84 -6.24 -8.79
CA SER A 342 13.98 -5.95 -9.68
C SER A 342 13.61 -6.05 -11.16
N ASP A 343 12.58 -6.85 -11.51
CA ASP A 343 12.06 -7.08 -12.85
C ASP A 343 11.54 -5.82 -13.55
N VAL A 344 11.07 -4.83 -12.79
CA VAL A 344 10.50 -3.60 -13.34
C VAL A 344 11.50 -2.46 -13.43
N LEU A 345 12.71 -2.62 -12.91
CA LEU A 345 13.71 -1.56 -12.90
C LEU A 345 14.24 -1.22 -14.30
N ASP A 346 14.54 0.06 -14.52
CA ASP A 346 15.20 0.51 -15.74
C ASP A 346 16.62 -0.06 -15.79
N PRO A 347 17.02 -0.76 -16.87
CA PRO A 347 18.37 -1.31 -17.02
C PRO A 347 19.48 -0.26 -16.89
N ALA A 348 19.17 1.01 -17.07
CA ALA A 348 20.11 2.10 -16.87
C ALA A 348 20.62 2.21 -15.42
N LEU A 349 19.80 1.81 -14.44
CA LEU A 349 20.21 1.77 -13.03
C LEU A 349 21.24 0.67 -12.73
N LEU A 350 21.18 -0.44 -13.48
CA LEU A 350 22.02 -1.62 -13.29
C LEU A 350 23.35 -1.57 -14.08
N ARG A 351 23.64 -0.43 -14.74
CA ARG A 351 24.91 -0.26 -15.46
C ARG A 351 26.08 -0.04 -14.48
N PRO A 352 27.29 -0.53 -14.83
CA PRO A 352 28.48 -0.26 -14.03
C PRO A 352 28.69 1.24 -13.76
N GLY A 353 29.07 1.58 -12.53
CA GLY A 353 29.18 2.95 -12.04
C GLY A 353 27.91 3.44 -11.32
N ARG A 354 26.86 2.62 -11.23
CA ARG A 354 25.58 2.92 -10.55
C ARG A 354 25.30 1.85 -9.49
N PHE A 355 24.34 0.93 -9.72
CA PHE A 355 24.17 -0.22 -8.85
C PHE A 355 25.02 -1.38 -9.37
N ASP A 356 26.30 -1.33 -9.03
CA ASP A 356 27.30 -2.29 -9.50
C ASP A 356 27.12 -3.69 -8.89
N ARG A 357 26.57 -3.75 -7.68
CA ARG A 357 26.30 -5.00 -6.98
C ARG A 357 24.81 -5.18 -6.79
N GLN A 358 24.34 -6.37 -7.08
CA GLN A 358 22.99 -6.83 -6.83
C GLN A 358 23.06 -7.98 -5.83
N ILE A 359 22.41 -7.82 -4.68
CA ILE A 359 22.40 -8.81 -3.61
C ILE A 359 20.97 -9.28 -3.43
N LEU A 360 20.72 -10.56 -3.69
CA LEU A 360 19.42 -11.18 -3.50
C LEU A 360 19.25 -11.55 -2.03
N VAL A 361 18.37 -10.85 -1.33
CA VAL A 361 17.99 -11.15 0.06
C VAL A 361 16.76 -12.07 0.02
N GLY A 362 17.03 -13.37 0.01
CA GLY A 362 16.03 -14.42 -0.13
C GLY A 362 15.18 -14.64 1.15
N ARG A 363 14.26 -15.61 1.08
CA ARG A 363 13.61 -16.14 2.27
C ARG A 363 14.61 -17.03 3.02
N PRO A 364 14.65 -16.98 4.37
CA PRO A 364 15.61 -17.75 5.15
C PRO A 364 15.32 -19.26 5.10
N ASP A 365 16.37 -20.06 5.12
CA ASP A 365 16.33 -21.51 5.34
C ASP A 365 15.95 -21.84 6.80
N VAL A 366 15.85 -23.12 7.17
CA VAL A 366 15.50 -23.54 8.54
C VAL A 366 16.47 -22.96 9.58
N LYS A 367 17.77 -22.96 9.30
CA LYS A 367 18.76 -22.40 10.23
C LYS A 367 18.65 -20.90 10.36
N GLY A 368 18.42 -20.21 9.25
CA GLY A 368 18.17 -18.78 9.22
C GLY A 368 16.89 -18.41 9.97
N ARG A 369 15.81 -19.18 9.81
CA ARG A 369 14.56 -18.96 10.56
C ARG A 369 14.76 -19.14 12.05
N GLU A 370 15.48 -20.18 12.48
CA GLU A 370 15.82 -20.40 13.88
C GLU A 370 16.64 -19.23 14.45
N ALA A 371 17.65 -18.77 13.71
CA ALA A 371 18.47 -17.63 14.12
C ALA A 371 17.66 -16.33 14.23
N ILE A 372 16.73 -16.08 13.28
CA ILE A 372 15.82 -14.94 13.32
C ILE A 372 14.88 -15.03 14.53
N LEU A 373 14.30 -16.20 14.77
CA LEU A 373 13.44 -16.43 15.93
C LEU A 373 14.19 -16.16 17.24
N LYS A 374 15.46 -16.60 17.37
CA LYS A 374 16.29 -16.31 18.54
C LYS A 374 16.49 -14.80 18.75
N VAL A 375 16.69 -14.03 17.69
CA VAL A 375 16.81 -12.56 17.79
C VAL A 375 15.51 -11.93 18.28
N HIS A 376 14.37 -12.33 17.72
CA HIS A 376 13.07 -11.76 18.10
C HIS A 376 12.54 -12.30 19.45
N ALA A 377 13.08 -13.41 19.92
CA ALA A 377 12.77 -13.97 21.24
C ALA A 377 13.46 -13.24 22.41
N ARG A 378 14.56 -12.51 22.17
CA ARG A 378 15.36 -11.83 23.22
C ARG A 378 14.54 -10.98 24.19
N ASN A 379 13.45 -10.37 23.71
CA ASN A 379 12.57 -9.49 24.48
C ASN A 379 11.24 -10.14 24.87
N LYS A 380 11.13 -11.47 24.72
CA LYS A 380 9.89 -12.22 25.01
C LYS A 380 10.14 -13.27 26.08
N LYS A 381 9.16 -13.50 26.93
CA LYS A 381 9.22 -14.55 27.92
C LYS A 381 8.66 -15.83 27.31
N LEU A 382 9.52 -16.76 26.96
CA LEU A 382 9.15 -18.07 26.46
C LEU A 382 9.15 -19.08 27.62
N ALA A 383 8.19 -19.98 27.63
CA ALA A 383 8.18 -21.13 28.52
C ALA A 383 9.18 -22.19 28.00
N LYS A 384 9.54 -23.17 28.86
CA LYS A 384 10.56 -24.18 28.54
C LYS A 384 10.13 -25.18 27.45
N ASP A 385 8.84 -25.30 27.21
CA ASP A 385 8.23 -26.16 26.19
C ASP A 385 8.30 -25.57 24.78
N VAL A 386 8.75 -24.31 24.65
CA VAL A 386 8.88 -23.62 23.34
C VAL A 386 10.25 -23.91 22.75
N ASP A 387 10.29 -24.75 21.72
CA ASP A 387 11.50 -25.01 20.93
C ASP A 387 11.50 -24.18 19.64
N LEU A 388 12.39 -23.18 19.56
CA LEU A 388 12.53 -22.32 18.40
C LEU A 388 12.96 -23.06 17.12
N LYS A 389 13.67 -24.19 17.26
CA LYS A 389 14.05 -25.03 16.15
C LYS A 389 12.83 -25.73 15.53
N VAL A 390 11.95 -26.26 16.37
CA VAL A 390 10.69 -26.85 15.92
C VAL A 390 9.84 -25.79 15.21
N ILE A 391 9.72 -24.59 15.78
CA ILE A 391 8.99 -23.48 15.15
C ILE A 391 9.60 -23.11 13.80
N ALA A 392 10.94 -23.08 13.68
CA ALA A 392 11.62 -22.83 12.40
C ALA A 392 11.30 -23.90 11.36
N GLN A 393 11.17 -25.16 11.74
CA GLN A 393 10.76 -26.25 10.86
C GLN A 393 9.29 -26.12 10.43
N GLN A 394 8.42 -25.67 11.33
CA GLN A 394 6.98 -25.49 11.12
C GLN A 394 6.63 -24.26 10.27
N THR A 395 7.58 -23.37 10.02
CA THR A 395 7.39 -22.10 9.28
C THR A 395 8.13 -22.05 7.95
N PRO A 396 8.00 -23.07 7.06
CA PRO A 396 8.67 -23.03 5.76
C PRO A 396 8.18 -21.83 4.93
N GLY A 397 9.12 -21.15 4.28
CA GLY A 397 8.81 -20.00 3.44
C GLY A 397 8.44 -18.72 4.17
N PHE A 398 8.49 -18.67 5.50
CA PHE A 398 8.29 -17.43 6.24
C PHE A 398 9.49 -16.48 6.07
N SER A 399 9.19 -15.22 5.89
CA SER A 399 10.16 -14.11 5.94
C SER A 399 10.47 -13.73 7.39
N GLY A 400 11.52 -12.94 7.59
CA GLY A 400 11.86 -12.43 8.93
C GLY A 400 10.74 -11.64 9.60
N ALA A 401 10.00 -10.85 8.82
CA ALA A 401 8.85 -10.09 9.34
C ALA A 401 7.68 -10.98 9.74
N GLU A 402 7.44 -12.08 9.00
CA GLU A 402 6.40 -13.05 9.36
C GLU A 402 6.75 -13.82 10.64
N LEU A 403 8.05 -14.14 10.84
CA LEU A 403 8.54 -14.77 12.07
C LEU A 403 8.45 -13.83 13.28
N GLU A 404 8.78 -12.56 13.11
CA GLU A 404 8.58 -11.54 14.14
C GLU A 404 7.11 -11.44 14.54
N ASN A 405 6.22 -11.35 13.53
CA ASN A 405 4.77 -11.27 13.73
C ASN A 405 4.24 -12.51 14.43
N LEU A 406 4.74 -13.70 14.08
CA LEU A 406 4.36 -14.95 14.74
C LEU A 406 4.62 -14.90 16.26
N LEU A 407 5.83 -14.53 16.67
CA LEU A 407 6.17 -14.41 18.09
C LEU A 407 5.42 -13.28 18.78
N ASN A 408 5.09 -12.21 18.05
CA ASN A 408 4.27 -11.12 18.58
C ASN A 408 2.81 -11.56 18.79
N GLU A 409 2.22 -12.28 17.82
CA GLU A 409 0.87 -12.84 17.97
C GLU A 409 0.82 -13.88 19.09
N ALA A 410 1.88 -14.71 19.25
CA ALA A 410 1.97 -15.64 20.36
C ALA A 410 1.94 -14.93 21.73
N ALA A 411 2.68 -13.82 21.85
CA ALA A 411 2.64 -12.99 23.05
C ALA A 411 1.25 -12.41 23.32
N LEU A 412 0.54 -11.96 22.26
CA LEU A 412 -0.84 -11.46 22.38
C LEU A 412 -1.83 -12.56 22.76
N VAL A 413 -1.63 -13.79 22.28
CA VAL A 413 -2.45 -14.95 22.65
C VAL A 413 -2.22 -15.29 24.11
N ALA A 414 -0.97 -15.40 24.58
CA ALA A 414 -0.61 -15.66 25.98
C ALA A 414 -1.21 -14.58 26.92
N ALA A 415 -1.09 -13.30 26.54
CA ALA A 415 -1.67 -12.20 27.33
C ALA A 415 -3.20 -12.27 27.44
N ARG A 416 -3.92 -12.68 26.38
CA ARG A 416 -5.38 -12.89 26.42
C ARG A 416 -5.79 -14.05 27.32
N ARG A 417 -4.89 -15.01 27.54
CA ARG A 417 -5.09 -16.17 28.43
C ARG A 417 -4.58 -15.91 29.84
N ASP A 418 -4.20 -14.65 30.15
CA ASP A 418 -3.65 -14.22 31.44
C ASP A 418 -2.40 -15.02 31.87
N LYS A 419 -1.61 -15.52 30.91
CA LYS A 419 -0.36 -16.24 31.17
C LYS A 419 0.81 -15.31 31.41
N ASN A 420 1.81 -15.78 32.16
CA ASN A 420 3.04 -15.03 32.45
C ASN A 420 4.18 -15.31 31.46
N ALA A 421 4.07 -16.35 30.66
CA ALA A 421 5.01 -16.73 29.61
C ALA A 421 4.25 -17.32 28.41
N ILE A 422 4.89 -17.26 27.24
CA ILE A 422 4.38 -17.83 26.00
C ILE A 422 4.72 -19.32 25.99
N ASP A 423 3.74 -20.20 25.91
CA ASP A 423 3.92 -21.64 25.78
C ASP A 423 3.77 -22.11 24.31
N ALA A 424 4.04 -23.40 24.07
CA ALA A 424 3.96 -24.00 22.76
C ALA A 424 2.54 -23.92 22.15
N LEU A 425 1.47 -24.01 22.97
CA LEU A 425 0.09 -23.89 22.52
C LEU A 425 -0.27 -22.46 22.09
N ASP A 426 0.37 -21.43 22.66
CA ASP A 426 0.17 -20.05 22.26
C ASP A 426 0.87 -19.77 20.92
N VAL A 427 2.04 -20.37 20.70
CA VAL A 427 2.76 -20.30 19.42
C VAL A 427 1.99 -21.01 18.32
N ASP A 428 1.43 -22.17 18.60
CA ASP A 428 0.62 -22.94 17.63
C ASP A 428 -0.66 -22.17 17.22
N GLU A 429 -1.37 -21.58 18.18
CA GLU A 429 -2.52 -20.71 17.87
C GLU A 429 -2.11 -19.46 17.10
N ALA A 430 -0.94 -18.89 17.39
CA ALA A 430 -0.40 -17.75 16.66
C ALA A 430 -0.01 -18.13 15.22
N HIS A 431 0.58 -19.29 15.03
CA HIS A 431 0.90 -19.84 13.72
C HIS A 431 -0.36 -19.97 12.85
N ASP A 432 -1.41 -20.59 13.42
CA ASP A 432 -2.71 -20.70 12.75
C ASP A 432 -3.31 -19.34 12.40
N ARG A 433 -3.16 -18.34 13.28
CA ARG A 433 -3.66 -16.97 13.02
C ARG A 433 -2.91 -16.25 11.91
N VAL A 434 -1.60 -16.44 11.84
CA VAL A 434 -0.77 -15.82 10.81
C VAL A 434 -1.09 -16.41 9.44
N ILE A 435 -1.29 -17.73 9.34
CA ILE A 435 -1.57 -18.42 8.08
C ILE A 435 -3.04 -18.26 7.66
N ALA A 436 -3.99 -18.56 8.54
CA ALA A 436 -5.40 -18.72 8.20
C ALA A 436 -6.31 -17.62 8.82
N GLY A 437 -5.76 -16.77 9.69
CA GLY A 437 -6.53 -15.74 10.39
C GLY A 437 -7.21 -16.23 11.67
N PRO A 438 -8.02 -15.39 12.33
CA PRO A 438 -8.67 -15.72 13.60
C PRO A 438 -9.73 -16.81 13.41
N ALA A 439 -9.86 -17.69 14.43
CA ALA A 439 -10.89 -18.71 14.49
C ALA A 439 -12.29 -18.11 14.56
N LYS A 440 -13.24 -18.63 13.77
CA LYS A 440 -14.65 -18.19 13.72
C LYS A 440 -15.53 -19.17 14.47
N ARG A 441 -15.44 -19.21 15.80
CA ARG A 441 -16.20 -20.15 16.65
C ARG A 441 -17.69 -19.89 16.70
N ASP A 442 -18.13 -18.64 16.43
CA ASP A 442 -19.54 -18.25 16.49
C ASP A 442 -20.32 -18.56 15.19
N ARG A 443 -19.66 -19.11 14.17
CA ARG A 443 -20.32 -19.45 12.91
C ARG A 443 -21.13 -20.73 13.10
N ALA A 444 -22.47 -20.61 13.01
CA ALA A 444 -23.35 -21.77 13.01
C ALA A 444 -23.16 -22.58 11.71
N ILE A 445 -22.42 -23.67 11.79
CA ILE A 445 -22.25 -24.63 10.70
C ILE A 445 -23.25 -25.78 10.93
N SER A 446 -23.95 -26.21 9.89
CA SER A 446 -24.84 -27.37 9.99
C SER A 446 -24.05 -28.64 10.26
N LYS A 447 -24.67 -29.62 10.98
CA LYS A 447 -24.01 -30.90 11.24
C LYS A 447 -23.52 -31.58 9.97
N LYS A 448 -24.30 -31.49 8.91
CA LYS A 448 -23.97 -32.07 7.61
C LYS A 448 -22.76 -31.38 6.96
N GLU A 449 -22.68 -30.05 7.02
CA GLU A 449 -21.50 -29.32 6.51
C GLU A 449 -20.25 -29.64 7.32
N ARG A 450 -20.37 -29.71 8.66
CA ARG A 450 -19.25 -30.06 9.53
C ARG A 450 -18.71 -31.47 9.23
N GLU A 451 -19.62 -32.42 9.00
CA GLU A 451 -19.26 -33.77 8.59
C GLU A 451 -18.55 -33.78 7.22
N MET A 452 -19.07 -33.04 6.24
CA MET A 452 -18.45 -32.94 4.91
C MET A 452 -17.05 -32.31 5.00
N VAL A 453 -16.86 -31.27 5.83
CA VAL A 453 -15.54 -30.68 6.04
C VAL A 453 -14.59 -31.67 6.70
N ALA A 454 -15.07 -32.43 7.71
CA ALA A 454 -14.23 -33.42 8.39
C ALA A 454 -13.70 -34.51 7.44
N TYR A 455 -14.55 -35.03 6.55
CA TYR A 455 -14.11 -35.99 5.53
C TYR A 455 -13.23 -35.36 4.46
N HIS A 456 -13.47 -34.10 4.09
CA HIS A 456 -12.63 -33.36 3.16
C HIS A 456 -11.20 -33.23 3.71
N GLU A 457 -11.04 -32.74 4.96
CA GLU A 457 -9.74 -32.57 5.59
C GLU A 457 -9.07 -33.94 5.90
N ALA A 458 -9.87 -34.95 6.28
CA ALA A 458 -9.36 -36.32 6.43
C ALA A 458 -8.85 -36.87 5.09
N GLY A 459 -9.50 -36.55 3.96
CA GLY A 459 -9.05 -36.92 2.63
C GLY A 459 -7.66 -36.37 2.30
N HIS A 460 -7.44 -35.09 2.54
CA HIS A 460 -6.11 -34.48 2.42
C HIS A 460 -5.09 -35.17 3.32
N THR A 461 -5.49 -35.48 4.55
CA THR A 461 -4.63 -36.12 5.54
C THR A 461 -4.19 -37.52 5.09
N ILE A 462 -5.13 -38.38 4.71
CA ILE A 462 -4.83 -39.76 4.27
C ILE A 462 -3.93 -39.75 3.03
N VAL A 463 -4.29 -38.97 2.01
CA VAL A 463 -3.49 -38.88 0.79
C VAL A 463 -2.09 -38.36 1.09
N GLY A 464 -1.97 -37.36 1.96
CA GLY A 464 -0.70 -36.82 2.41
C GLY A 464 0.15 -37.83 3.19
N MET A 465 -0.44 -38.68 4.03
CA MET A 465 0.28 -39.72 4.77
C MET A 465 0.80 -40.84 3.87
N VAL A 466 0.06 -41.20 2.83
CA VAL A 466 0.41 -42.32 1.93
C VAL A 466 1.47 -41.93 0.89
N LEU A 467 1.36 -40.73 0.30
CA LEU A 467 2.20 -40.32 -0.84
C LEU A 467 3.56 -39.77 -0.44
N SER A 468 3.80 -39.43 0.84
CA SER A 468 4.84 -38.48 1.06
C SER A 468 5.94 -38.92 2.02
N ASP A 469 7.07 -39.36 1.48
CA ASP A 469 8.35 -39.28 2.18
C ASP A 469 8.90 -37.83 2.28
N ALA A 470 8.41 -36.92 1.44
CA ALA A 470 8.90 -35.54 1.37
C ALA A 470 8.18 -34.55 2.30
N ARG A 471 6.93 -34.86 2.69
CA ARG A 471 6.09 -33.99 3.55
C ARG A 471 5.50 -34.78 4.71
N VAL A 472 5.30 -34.08 5.84
CA VAL A 472 4.62 -34.62 7.02
C VAL A 472 3.33 -33.84 7.22
N VAL A 473 2.24 -34.57 7.50
CA VAL A 473 0.98 -33.92 7.93
C VAL A 473 1.17 -33.48 9.38
N HIS A 474 1.39 -32.20 9.57
CA HIS A 474 1.67 -31.64 10.91
C HIS A 474 0.40 -31.43 11.72
N LYS A 475 -0.67 -30.96 11.09
CA LYS A 475 -1.92 -30.64 11.78
C LYS A 475 -3.09 -30.66 10.82
N VAL A 476 -4.21 -31.13 11.30
CA VAL A 476 -5.49 -31.03 10.59
C VAL A 476 -6.57 -30.49 11.50
N THR A 477 -7.42 -29.59 11.02
CA THR A 477 -8.46 -28.95 11.83
C THR A 477 -9.70 -28.66 11.01
N ILE A 478 -10.87 -28.81 11.64
CA ILE A 478 -12.16 -28.40 11.09
C ILE A 478 -12.69 -27.11 11.72
N VAL A 479 -11.85 -26.41 12.51
CA VAL A 479 -12.18 -25.10 13.06
C VAL A 479 -12.07 -24.05 11.94
N PRO A 480 -13.18 -23.38 11.58
CA PRO A 480 -13.16 -22.43 10.47
C PRO A 480 -12.32 -21.20 10.79
N ARG A 481 -11.44 -20.81 9.86
CA ARG A 481 -10.62 -19.60 9.94
C ARG A 481 -10.69 -18.83 8.60
N GLY A 482 -10.72 -17.54 8.67
CA GLY A 482 -10.75 -16.70 7.47
C GLY A 482 -11.86 -17.08 6.50
N ARG A 483 -11.50 -17.64 5.33
CA ARG A 483 -12.41 -18.17 4.32
C ARG A 483 -12.51 -19.70 4.32
N ALA A 484 -11.59 -20.38 4.99
CA ALA A 484 -11.54 -21.83 5.03
C ALA A 484 -12.54 -22.41 6.05
N GLY A 485 -13.18 -23.53 5.70
CA GLY A 485 -14.04 -24.31 6.59
C GLY A 485 -13.24 -25.20 7.54
N GLY A 486 -12.08 -25.67 7.08
CA GLY A 486 -11.05 -26.42 7.77
C GLY A 486 -9.74 -26.25 6.99
N TYR A 487 -8.67 -26.87 7.44
CA TYR A 487 -7.41 -26.97 6.69
C TYR A 487 -6.50 -28.05 7.24
N ALA A 488 -5.67 -28.61 6.36
CA ALA A 488 -4.59 -29.52 6.72
C ALA A 488 -3.23 -28.82 6.45
N ILE A 489 -2.34 -28.79 7.43
CA ILE A 489 -0.99 -28.26 7.30
C ILE A 489 -0.04 -29.40 7.00
N MET A 490 0.58 -29.36 5.82
CA MET A 490 1.61 -30.29 5.39
C MET A 490 2.94 -29.57 5.32
N LEU A 491 3.91 -30.00 6.10
CA LEU A 491 5.24 -29.40 6.17
C LEU A 491 6.26 -30.25 5.39
N PRO A 492 7.18 -29.64 4.65
CA PRO A 492 8.31 -30.37 4.08
C PRO A 492 9.23 -30.84 5.22
N LYS A 493 9.75 -32.07 5.11
CA LYS A 493 10.76 -32.58 6.05
C LYS A 493 12.06 -31.78 6.00
N GLU A 494 12.42 -31.31 4.82
CA GLU A 494 13.61 -30.52 4.54
C GLU A 494 13.27 -29.40 3.55
N ASP A 495 13.97 -28.26 3.65
CA ASP A 495 13.90 -27.20 2.64
C ASP A 495 14.62 -27.69 1.37
N ARG A 496 13.88 -28.08 0.35
CA ARG A 496 14.43 -28.54 -0.94
C ARG A 496 14.43 -27.44 -1.97
N PHE A 497 15.53 -27.33 -2.68
CA PHE A 497 15.67 -26.36 -3.77
C PHE A 497 15.13 -26.86 -5.12
N LEU A 498 15.18 -28.17 -5.34
CA LEU A 498 14.71 -28.81 -6.57
C LEU A 498 13.59 -29.79 -6.25
N MET A 499 12.58 -29.81 -7.12
CA MET A 499 11.45 -30.76 -7.05
C MET A 499 11.39 -31.56 -8.34
N THR A 500 11.14 -32.85 -8.19
CA THR A 500 10.95 -33.76 -9.32
C THR A 500 9.52 -33.68 -9.87
N LYS A 501 9.31 -34.22 -11.06
CA LYS A 501 7.98 -34.36 -11.68
C LYS A 501 7.04 -35.16 -10.79
N GLU A 502 7.55 -36.24 -10.22
CA GLU A 502 6.82 -37.13 -9.30
C GLU A 502 6.38 -36.39 -8.04
N GLU A 503 7.27 -35.61 -7.40
CA GLU A 503 6.95 -34.86 -6.20
C GLU A 503 5.90 -33.76 -6.47
N LEU A 504 5.97 -33.08 -7.61
CA LEU A 504 4.95 -32.10 -8.00
C LEU A 504 3.61 -32.78 -8.30
N PHE A 505 3.63 -33.96 -8.93
CA PHE A 505 2.41 -34.73 -9.17
C PHE A 505 1.78 -35.20 -7.85
N GLU A 506 2.57 -35.69 -6.90
CA GLU A 506 2.09 -36.06 -5.56
C GLU A 506 1.45 -34.89 -4.81
N GLN A 507 2.02 -33.68 -4.96
CA GLN A 507 1.38 -32.49 -4.40
C GLN A 507 0.00 -32.22 -5.00
N VAL A 508 -0.14 -32.41 -6.33
CA VAL A 508 -1.43 -32.27 -7.00
C VAL A 508 -2.43 -33.32 -6.50
N VAL A 509 -1.98 -34.57 -6.33
CA VAL A 509 -2.81 -35.66 -5.77
C VAL A 509 -3.26 -35.30 -4.36
N GLY A 510 -2.35 -34.81 -3.51
CA GLY A 510 -2.65 -34.34 -2.15
C GLY A 510 -3.71 -33.24 -2.11
N LEU A 511 -3.60 -32.24 -3.00
CA LEU A 511 -4.58 -31.15 -3.12
C LEU A 511 -5.95 -31.66 -3.59
N LEU A 512 -6.03 -32.74 -4.33
CA LEU A 512 -7.29 -33.32 -4.80
C LEU A 512 -7.91 -34.29 -3.80
N GLY A 513 -7.19 -34.64 -2.72
CA GLY A 513 -7.63 -35.59 -1.68
C GLY A 513 -8.96 -35.23 -1.02
N GLY A 514 -9.18 -33.94 -0.71
CA GLY A 514 -10.43 -33.47 -0.11
C GLY A 514 -11.63 -33.67 -1.03
N ARG A 515 -11.49 -33.29 -2.32
CA ARG A 515 -12.53 -33.53 -3.33
C ARG A 515 -12.80 -35.02 -3.56
N ALA A 516 -11.76 -35.82 -3.61
CA ALA A 516 -11.89 -37.25 -3.80
C ALA A 516 -12.64 -37.89 -2.61
N ALA A 517 -12.39 -37.45 -1.38
CA ALA A 517 -13.12 -37.92 -0.19
C ALA A 517 -14.60 -37.53 -0.21
N GLU A 518 -14.95 -36.30 -0.63
CA GLU A 518 -16.36 -35.88 -0.80
C GLU A 518 -17.09 -36.79 -1.80
N GLU A 519 -16.47 -37.08 -2.93
CA GLU A 519 -17.04 -37.95 -3.97
C GLU A 519 -17.16 -39.40 -3.52
N PHE A 520 -16.13 -39.92 -2.82
CA PHE A 520 -16.08 -41.31 -2.38
C PHE A 520 -17.13 -41.62 -1.30
N ILE A 521 -17.26 -40.72 -0.30
CA ILE A 521 -18.15 -40.96 0.86
C ILE A 521 -19.58 -40.50 0.61
N PHE A 522 -19.76 -39.30 0.05
CA PHE A 522 -21.09 -38.68 -0.09
C PHE A 522 -21.64 -38.71 -1.52
N GLY A 523 -20.82 -39.03 -2.50
CA GLY A 523 -21.23 -39.00 -3.94
C GLY A 523 -21.56 -37.57 -4.42
N VAL A 524 -21.10 -36.51 -3.73
CA VAL A 524 -21.40 -35.11 -4.06
C VAL A 524 -20.13 -34.31 -4.30
N LYS A 525 -20.31 -33.19 -5.01
CA LYS A 525 -19.23 -32.21 -5.29
C LYS A 525 -19.62 -30.90 -4.66
N THR A 526 -18.76 -30.38 -3.76
CA THR A 526 -19.03 -29.10 -3.09
C THR A 526 -18.15 -27.98 -3.66
N THR A 527 -18.40 -26.75 -3.22
CA THR A 527 -17.55 -25.59 -3.53
C THR A 527 -16.31 -25.50 -2.63
N GLY A 528 -16.18 -26.40 -1.62
CA GLY A 528 -15.09 -26.36 -0.65
C GLY A 528 -13.71 -26.48 -1.30
N ALA A 529 -13.57 -27.37 -2.28
CA ALA A 529 -12.33 -27.63 -3.00
C ALA A 529 -11.89 -26.53 -4.01
N SER A 530 -12.47 -25.33 -3.98
CA SER A 530 -12.17 -24.28 -4.97
C SER A 530 -10.70 -23.84 -4.93
N ASN A 531 -10.16 -23.65 -3.72
CA ASN A 531 -8.77 -23.26 -3.52
C ASN A 531 -7.78 -24.38 -3.90
N ASP A 532 -8.16 -25.64 -3.62
CA ASP A 532 -7.34 -26.80 -3.96
C ASP A 532 -7.22 -26.96 -5.47
N PHE A 533 -8.31 -26.74 -6.20
CA PHE A 533 -8.27 -26.72 -7.67
C PHE A 533 -7.43 -25.58 -8.22
N GLU A 534 -7.49 -24.38 -7.62
CA GLU A 534 -6.68 -23.25 -8.05
C GLU A 534 -5.18 -23.57 -7.89
N GLN A 535 -4.78 -24.09 -6.73
CA GLN A 535 -3.39 -24.46 -6.46
C GLN A 535 -2.94 -25.64 -7.34
N ALA A 536 -3.74 -26.71 -7.41
CA ALA A 536 -3.41 -27.89 -8.21
C ALA A 536 -3.26 -27.52 -9.70
N THR A 537 -4.19 -26.72 -10.26
CA THR A 537 -4.10 -26.26 -11.64
C THR A 537 -2.87 -25.38 -11.86
N GLY A 538 -2.53 -24.51 -10.90
CA GLY A 538 -1.32 -23.69 -10.94
C GLY A 538 -0.06 -24.56 -11.05
N ILE A 539 0.10 -25.57 -10.17
CA ILE A 539 1.24 -26.48 -10.18
C ILE A 539 1.33 -27.24 -11.51
N VAL A 540 0.22 -27.84 -11.98
CA VAL A 540 0.18 -28.57 -13.24
C VAL A 540 0.55 -27.68 -14.42
N ARG A 541 0.07 -26.43 -14.41
CA ARG A 541 0.40 -25.46 -15.46
C ARG A 541 1.89 -25.13 -15.47
N SER A 542 2.50 -24.89 -14.31
CA SER A 542 3.94 -24.64 -14.21
C SER A 542 4.76 -25.86 -14.64
N MET A 543 4.34 -27.09 -14.28
CA MET A 543 4.98 -28.33 -14.77
C MET A 543 5.03 -28.38 -16.30
N ILE A 544 3.96 -27.92 -16.96
CA ILE A 544 3.82 -27.96 -18.42
C ILE A 544 4.55 -26.78 -19.07
N THR A 545 4.26 -25.54 -18.63
CA THR A 545 4.63 -24.33 -19.36
C THR A 545 5.98 -23.75 -18.95
N GLU A 546 6.38 -23.94 -17.67
CA GLU A 546 7.62 -23.38 -17.12
C GLU A 546 8.75 -24.41 -17.07
N TYR A 547 8.46 -25.63 -16.60
CA TYR A 547 9.49 -26.64 -16.32
C TYR A 547 9.70 -27.66 -17.44
N GLY A 548 8.80 -27.71 -18.44
CA GLY A 548 8.93 -28.63 -19.56
C GLY A 548 8.92 -30.11 -19.15
N MET A 549 8.12 -30.47 -18.12
CA MET A 549 8.07 -31.82 -17.52
C MET A 549 7.09 -32.77 -18.24
N VAL A 550 6.51 -32.37 -19.36
CA VAL A 550 5.52 -33.15 -20.10
C VAL A 550 6.04 -33.48 -21.48
N ASP A 551 6.21 -34.78 -21.76
CA ASP A 551 6.89 -35.29 -22.94
C ASP A 551 6.20 -34.89 -24.28
N GLU A 552 4.86 -34.79 -24.29
CA GLU A 552 4.09 -34.44 -25.50
C GLU A 552 4.37 -33.00 -25.97
N LEU A 553 4.74 -32.11 -25.06
CA LEU A 553 5.02 -30.72 -25.36
C LEU A 553 6.53 -30.44 -25.48
N GLY A 554 7.37 -31.43 -25.16
CA GLY A 554 8.81 -31.36 -25.23
C GLY A 554 9.43 -30.46 -24.13
N THR A 555 10.77 -30.30 -24.18
CA THR A 555 11.53 -29.48 -23.24
C THR A 555 11.54 -28.02 -23.68
N VAL A 556 10.36 -27.42 -23.73
CA VAL A 556 10.17 -26.01 -24.14
C VAL A 556 9.49 -25.23 -23.05
N GLN A 557 10.00 -24.05 -22.75
CA GLN A 557 9.35 -23.10 -21.87
C GLN A 557 8.38 -22.22 -22.69
N TYR A 558 7.09 -22.42 -22.50
CA TYR A 558 6.03 -21.69 -23.19
C TYR A 558 5.61 -20.41 -22.48
N GLU A 559 5.64 -20.40 -21.13
CA GLU A 559 5.34 -19.26 -20.28
C GLU A 559 6.49 -19.10 -19.29
N GLY A 560 7.14 -17.95 -19.26
CA GLY A 560 8.08 -17.59 -18.18
C GLY A 560 7.30 -17.09 -16.99
N ASN A 561 7.93 -17.12 -15.80
CA ASN A 561 7.36 -16.58 -14.56
C ASN A 561 7.27 -15.04 -14.63
N HIS A 562 6.38 -14.54 -15.50
CA HIS A 562 6.10 -13.13 -15.61
C HIS A 562 4.96 -12.79 -14.64
N GLN A 563 5.30 -12.26 -13.48
CA GLN A 563 4.29 -11.64 -12.63
C GLN A 563 3.55 -10.58 -13.44
N VAL A 564 2.26 -10.84 -13.69
CA VAL A 564 1.37 -9.99 -14.49
C VAL A 564 1.38 -8.57 -13.91
N PHE A 565 1.87 -7.60 -14.68
CA PHE A 565 1.85 -6.20 -14.31
C PHE A 565 0.74 -5.47 -15.07
N ILE A 566 -0.27 -5.00 -14.34
CA ILE A 566 -1.37 -4.19 -14.88
C ILE A 566 -0.82 -2.92 -15.55
N GLY A 567 -0.61 -2.95 -16.84
CA GLY A 567 -0.09 -1.84 -17.63
C GLY A 567 0.85 -2.23 -18.78
N ARG A 568 1.51 -3.39 -18.71
CA ARG A 568 2.31 -3.94 -19.80
C ARG A 568 1.57 -5.04 -20.59
N ASP A 569 0.59 -5.67 -19.95
CA ASP A 569 -0.03 -6.90 -20.43
C ASP A 569 -1.33 -6.71 -21.22
N TYR A 570 -1.74 -5.47 -21.50
CA TYR A 570 -2.88 -5.22 -22.41
C TYR A 570 -2.61 -5.62 -23.88
N GLY A 571 -1.45 -6.23 -24.17
CA GLY A 571 -1.04 -6.63 -25.51
C GLY A 571 -0.20 -7.90 -25.57
N GLN A 572 -0.08 -8.70 -24.49
CA GLN A 572 0.62 -9.98 -24.59
C GLN A 572 -0.21 -10.97 -25.44
N THR A 573 0.16 -11.03 -26.71
CA THR A 573 -0.16 -12.18 -27.55
C THR A 573 0.55 -13.38 -26.93
N LYS A 574 -0.20 -14.47 -26.71
CA LYS A 574 0.36 -15.77 -26.32
C LYS A 574 1.58 -16.03 -27.19
N GLY A 575 2.72 -16.36 -26.58
CA GLY A 575 3.99 -16.65 -27.28
C GLY A 575 3.97 -17.97 -28.08
N TYR A 576 2.82 -18.66 -28.12
CA TYR A 576 2.62 -19.95 -28.74
C TYR A 576 1.30 -20.01 -29.53
N SER A 577 1.20 -20.96 -30.47
CA SER A 577 0.06 -21.12 -31.34
C SER A 577 -1.19 -21.64 -30.62
N ASP A 578 -2.37 -21.44 -31.20
CA ASP A 578 -3.63 -22.00 -30.66
C ASP A 578 -3.62 -23.52 -30.57
N GLN A 579 -2.86 -24.18 -31.41
CA GLN A 579 -2.67 -25.63 -31.34
C GLN A 579 -1.91 -26.04 -30.08
N VAL A 580 -0.81 -25.37 -29.78
CA VAL A 580 -0.05 -25.58 -28.52
C VAL A 580 -0.90 -25.24 -27.30
N ALA A 581 -1.70 -24.18 -27.35
CA ALA A 581 -2.65 -23.88 -26.29
C ALA A 581 -3.64 -25.03 -26.03
N PHE A 582 -4.17 -25.61 -27.07
CA PHE A 582 -5.06 -26.77 -26.99
C PHE A 582 -4.36 -28.01 -26.41
N GLU A 583 -3.10 -28.25 -26.79
CA GLU A 583 -2.28 -29.34 -26.24
C GLU A 583 -1.98 -29.13 -24.76
N ILE A 584 -1.66 -27.88 -24.33
CA ILE A 584 -1.51 -27.51 -22.91
C ILE A 584 -2.80 -27.81 -22.14
N ASP A 585 -3.96 -27.37 -22.65
CA ASP A 585 -5.25 -27.59 -21.98
C ASP A 585 -5.59 -29.11 -21.90
N ASN A 586 -5.20 -29.91 -22.88
CA ASN A 586 -5.37 -31.35 -22.83
C ASN A 586 -4.44 -32.00 -21.81
N ALA A 587 -3.18 -31.57 -21.75
CA ALA A 587 -2.22 -32.06 -20.75
C ALA A 587 -2.66 -31.71 -19.32
N VAL A 588 -3.13 -30.48 -19.08
CA VAL A 588 -3.69 -30.08 -17.78
C VAL A 588 -4.84 -31.00 -17.39
N ARG A 589 -5.83 -31.17 -18.28
CA ARG A 589 -6.99 -32.03 -17.99
C ARG A 589 -6.60 -33.47 -17.72
N ARG A 590 -5.63 -34.03 -18.48
CA ARG A 590 -5.14 -35.39 -18.31
C ARG A 590 -4.46 -35.56 -16.94
N ILE A 591 -3.49 -34.70 -16.61
CA ILE A 591 -2.75 -34.79 -15.34
C ILE A 591 -3.69 -34.60 -14.13
N MET A 592 -4.60 -33.64 -14.19
CA MET A 592 -5.60 -33.42 -13.13
C MET A 592 -6.51 -34.64 -12.95
N LYS A 593 -6.89 -35.32 -14.07
CA LYS A 593 -7.70 -36.52 -14.00
C LYS A 593 -6.92 -37.70 -13.40
N GLU A 594 -5.70 -37.95 -13.88
CA GLU A 594 -4.80 -38.97 -13.36
C GLU A 594 -4.55 -38.78 -11.85
N ALA A 595 -4.30 -37.54 -11.42
CA ALA A 595 -4.12 -37.23 -10.02
C ALA A 595 -5.39 -37.46 -9.16
N HIS A 596 -6.57 -37.13 -9.70
CA HIS A 596 -7.83 -37.37 -9.02
C HIS A 596 -8.14 -38.89 -8.90
N GLU A 597 -7.91 -39.65 -9.97
CA GLU A 597 -8.05 -41.10 -9.96
C GLU A 597 -7.10 -41.76 -8.94
N LYS A 598 -5.85 -41.27 -8.85
CA LYS A 598 -4.88 -41.71 -7.86
C LYS A 598 -5.32 -41.41 -6.42
N ALA A 599 -5.86 -40.21 -6.19
CA ALA A 599 -6.41 -39.84 -4.88
C ALA A 599 -7.58 -40.75 -4.47
N LEU A 600 -8.51 -41.03 -5.39
CA LEU A 600 -9.62 -41.96 -5.14
C LEU A 600 -9.13 -43.37 -4.82
N GLN A 601 -8.15 -43.89 -5.55
CA GLN A 601 -7.56 -45.21 -5.30
C GLN A 601 -6.98 -45.28 -3.88
N ILE A 602 -6.20 -44.28 -3.46
CA ILE A 602 -5.62 -44.23 -2.12
C ILE A 602 -6.70 -44.20 -1.03
N LEU A 603 -7.77 -43.43 -1.24
CA LEU A 603 -8.86 -43.34 -0.27
C LEU A 603 -9.69 -44.63 -0.19
N GLU A 604 -9.82 -45.36 -1.29
CA GLU A 604 -10.48 -46.66 -1.31
C GLU A 604 -9.66 -47.72 -0.57
N GLU A 605 -8.33 -47.75 -0.75
CA GLU A 605 -7.40 -48.65 -0.06
C GLU A 605 -7.32 -48.34 1.47
N HIS A 606 -7.51 -47.07 1.87
CA HIS A 606 -7.41 -46.64 3.27
C HIS A 606 -8.74 -46.12 3.86
N LYS A 607 -9.84 -46.72 3.45
CA LYS A 607 -11.19 -46.29 3.85
C LYS A 607 -11.40 -46.29 5.38
N ASP A 608 -10.93 -47.32 6.09
CA ASP A 608 -11.11 -47.45 7.54
C ASP A 608 -10.37 -46.31 8.28
N GLN A 609 -9.16 -45.96 7.83
CA GLN A 609 -8.39 -44.85 8.38
C GLN A 609 -9.04 -43.50 8.10
N LEU A 610 -9.62 -43.32 6.89
CA LEU A 610 -10.36 -42.13 6.51
C LEU A 610 -11.56 -41.90 7.45
N GLU A 611 -12.37 -42.96 7.67
CA GLU A 611 -13.52 -42.89 8.55
C GLU A 611 -13.09 -42.59 10.01
N LEU A 612 -12.03 -43.24 10.50
CA LEU A 612 -11.50 -43.04 11.83
C LEU A 612 -11.00 -41.60 12.07
N ILE A 613 -10.19 -41.06 11.15
CA ILE A 613 -9.68 -39.69 11.25
C ILE A 613 -10.82 -38.69 11.15
N ALA A 614 -11.77 -38.83 10.23
CA ALA A 614 -12.93 -37.97 10.13
C ALA A 614 -13.79 -37.97 11.40
N GLN A 615 -14.03 -39.14 12.03
CA GLN A 615 -14.75 -39.25 13.30
C GLN A 615 -13.99 -38.53 14.43
N LYS A 616 -12.67 -38.70 14.51
CA LYS A 616 -11.85 -38.04 15.55
C LYS A 616 -11.78 -36.53 15.34
N LEU A 617 -11.79 -36.05 14.07
CA LEU A 617 -11.93 -34.64 13.78
C LEU A 617 -13.29 -34.07 14.23
N LEU A 618 -14.36 -34.81 14.09
CA LEU A 618 -15.69 -34.40 14.61
C LEU A 618 -15.74 -34.31 16.12
N GLU A 619 -14.96 -35.18 16.82
CA GLU A 619 -14.87 -35.21 18.29
C GLU A 619 -13.95 -34.12 18.84
N LEU A 620 -12.73 -34.02 18.33
CA LEU A 620 -11.63 -33.20 18.87
C LEU A 620 -11.43 -31.87 18.15
N GLU A 621 -12.04 -31.67 16.97
CA GLU A 621 -11.94 -30.53 16.09
C GLU A 621 -10.55 -30.29 15.46
N THR A 622 -9.48 -30.73 16.12
CA THR A 622 -8.09 -30.58 15.67
C THR A 622 -7.29 -31.81 16.06
N LEU A 623 -6.46 -32.30 15.14
CA LEU A 623 -5.53 -33.41 15.36
C LEU A 623 -4.11 -32.93 15.03
N ASP A 624 -3.16 -33.24 15.93
CA ASP A 624 -1.73 -32.99 15.73
C ASP A 624 -1.03 -34.15 15.01
N GLU A 625 0.21 -33.94 14.61
CA GLU A 625 1.03 -34.92 13.90
C GLU A 625 1.11 -36.27 14.61
N ARG A 626 1.33 -36.27 15.95
CA ARG A 626 1.45 -37.49 16.76
C ARG A 626 0.16 -38.28 16.75
N THR A 627 -0.96 -37.61 16.90
CA THR A 627 -2.29 -38.22 16.89
C THR A 627 -2.63 -38.77 15.50
N ILE A 628 -2.39 -38.00 14.45
CA ILE A 628 -2.63 -38.43 13.06
C ILE A 628 -1.84 -39.69 12.76
N LYS A 629 -0.53 -39.69 13.09
CA LYS A 629 0.34 -40.85 12.85
C LYS A 629 -0.09 -42.08 13.63
N SER A 630 -0.44 -41.94 14.91
CA SER A 630 -0.93 -43.05 15.72
C SER A 630 -2.23 -43.63 15.16
N LEU A 631 -3.21 -42.79 14.84
CA LEU A 631 -4.47 -43.19 14.24
C LEU A 631 -4.29 -43.90 12.88
N PHE A 632 -3.36 -43.43 12.06
CA PHE A 632 -3.09 -44.03 10.78
C PHE A 632 -2.39 -45.37 10.86
N GLU A 633 -1.36 -45.52 11.75
CA GLU A 633 -0.56 -46.73 11.90
C GLU A 633 -1.19 -47.78 12.77
N THR A 634 -1.79 -47.40 13.90
CA THR A 634 -2.30 -48.36 14.94
C THR A 634 -3.81 -48.38 15.09
N GLY A 635 -4.51 -47.35 14.56
CA GLY A 635 -5.96 -47.17 14.79
C GLY A 635 -6.33 -46.68 16.19
N GLU A 636 -5.37 -46.40 17.07
CA GLU A 636 -5.58 -46.00 18.44
C GLU A 636 -5.06 -44.58 18.73
N MET A 637 -5.66 -43.92 19.72
CA MET A 637 -5.15 -42.63 20.23
C MET A 637 -3.78 -42.84 20.90
N PRO A 638 -2.85 -41.91 20.73
CA PRO A 638 -1.55 -41.98 21.38
C PRO A 638 -1.71 -41.92 22.89
N ALA A 639 -0.82 -42.63 23.64
CA ALA A 639 -0.81 -42.54 25.08
C ALA A 639 -0.66 -41.06 25.53
N PRO A 640 -1.36 -40.65 26.61
CA PRO A 640 -1.18 -39.27 27.13
C PRO A 640 0.30 -39.03 27.44
N ILE A 641 0.78 -37.83 27.12
CA ILE A 641 2.14 -37.40 27.49
C ILE A 641 2.15 -37.39 29.04
N ALA A 642 3.10 -38.11 29.65
CA ALA A 642 3.24 -38.12 31.10
C ALA A 642 3.48 -36.69 31.60
N GLU A 643 2.80 -36.26 32.66
CA GLU A 643 2.93 -34.91 33.25
C GLU A 643 4.38 -34.54 33.62
N ASP A 644 5.23 -35.55 33.83
CA ASP A 644 6.66 -35.39 34.13
C ASP A 644 7.52 -34.94 32.92
N GLU A 645 7.03 -35.00 31.69
CA GLU A 645 7.69 -34.48 30.50
C GLU A 645 7.42 -32.98 30.26
N TYR A 646 6.45 -32.38 30.96
CA TYR A 646 6.29 -30.93 30.96
C TYR A 646 7.19 -30.35 32.07
N PRO A 647 8.15 -29.48 31.74
CA PRO A 647 8.99 -28.82 32.74
C PRO A 647 8.08 -28.02 33.69
N SER A 648 8.17 -28.29 35.00
CA SER A 648 7.43 -27.60 36.05
C SER A 648 7.56 -26.06 35.88
N GLU A 649 6.48 -25.33 36.19
CA GLU A 649 6.41 -23.89 36.26
C GLU A 649 7.65 -23.30 36.94
N THR A 650 8.59 -22.78 36.16
CA THR A 650 9.71 -22.01 36.71
C THR A 650 9.25 -20.56 36.86
N GLU A 651 9.45 -20.00 38.06
CA GLU A 651 9.14 -18.67 38.49
C GLU A 651 9.50 -17.63 37.42
N ALA A 652 8.51 -17.19 36.64
CA ALA A 652 8.67 -16.08 35.73
C ALA A 652 8.65 -14.81 36.57
N ALA A 653 9.74 -14.02 36.53
CA ALA A 653 9.77 -12.70 37.11
C ALA A 653 8.56 -11.87 36.70
N SER A 654 7.90 -11.19 37.62
CA SER A 654 6.67 -10.44 37.35
C SER A 654 6.91 -9.34 36.32
N PHE A 655 5.89 -8.96 35.56
CA PHE A 655 5.94 -7.85 34.59
C PHE A 655 6.50 -6.56 35.23
N GLU A 656 6.19 -6.34 36.50
CA GLU A 656 6.68 -5.19 37.28
C GLU A 656 8.20 -5.26 37.52
N GLU A 657 8.75 -6.44 37.79
CA GLU A 657 10.20 -6.65 37.97
C GLU A 657 10.96 -6.50 36.66
N THR A 658 10.40 -7.00 35.55
CA THR A 658 10.98 -6.80 34.22
C THR A 658 10.97 -5.34 33.79
N LYS A 659 9.89 -4.61 34.08
CA LYS A 659 9.78 -3.18 33.83
C LYS A 659 10.76 -2.36 34.67
N LYS A 660 10.99 -2.74 35.94
CA LYS A 660 11.99 -2.14 36.82
C LYS A 660 13.40 -2.45 36.36
N ALA A 661 13.68 -3.66 35.88
CA ALA A 661 14.98 -4.06 35.34
C ALA A 661 15.30 -3.28 34.04
N LEU A 662 14.31 -3.14 33.12
CA LEU A 662 14.44 -2.31 31.92
C LEU A 662 14.68 -0.83 32.25
N ALA A 663 13.90 -0.24 33.16
CA ALA A 663 14.05 1.13 33.57
C ALA A 663 15.41 1.39 34.27
N LYS A 664 15.91 0.41 35.02
CA LYS A 664 17.22 0.46 35.66
C LYS A 664 18.34 0.38 34.62
N ARG A 665 18.22 -0.50 33.63
CA ARG A 665 19.17 -0.64 32.52
C ARG A 665 19.23 0.61 31.62
N ASP A 666 18.07 1.24 31.34
CA ASP A 666 17.99 2.49 30.60
C ASP A 666 18.59 3.67 31.40
N ALA A 667 18.44 3.68 32.71
CA ALA A 667 19.06 4.66 33.60
C ALA A 667 20.59 4.48 33.70
N GLU A 668 21.08 3.26 33.78
CA GLU A 668 22.51 2.94 33.84
C GLU A 668 23.19 3.21 32.48
N GLN A 669 22.52 3.00 31.35
CA GLN A 669 23.01 3.40 30.03
C GLN A 669 23.01 4.93 29.84
N ALA A 670 22.10 5.64 30.46
CA ALA A 670 22.08 7.12 30.44
C ALA A 670 23.20 7.74 31.30
N GLU A 671 23.67 7.03 32.34
CA GLU A 671 24.77 7.46 33.21
C GLU A 671 26.18 7.06 32.69
N GLY A 672 26.30 6.36 31.55
CA GLY A 672 27.60 6.04 30.92
C GLY A 672 28.43 5.01 31.67
N LYS A 673 27.82 4.16 32.50
CA LYS A 673 28.50 3.03 33.15
C LYS A 673 28.52 1.83 32.21
N GLU A 674 29.71 1.27 31.98
CA GLU A 674 29.87 -0.02 31.29
C GLU A 674 29.19 -1.11 32.12
N VAL A 675 28.25 -1.83 31.47
CA VAL A 675 27.62 -3.03 32.04
C VAL A 675 28.59 -4.18 31.84
N PRO A 676 28.94 -4.97 32.86
CA PRO A 676 29.80 -6.16 32.70
C PRO A 676 29.11 -7.17 31.77
N GLU A 677 29.80 -7.61 30.74
CA GLU A 677 29.41 -8.81 29.97
C GLU A 677 29.58 -10.03 30.92
N GLU A 678 28.50 -10.74 31.18
CA GLU A 678 28.58 -12.08 31.78
C GLU A 678 29.12 -13.01 30.71
N ASP A 679 30.40 -13.34 30.81
CA ASP A 679 31.06 -14.41 30.05
C ASP A 679 30.48 -15.75 30.49
N GLU A 680 29.51 -16.31 29.72
CA GLU A 680 29.31 -17.75 29.70
C GLU A 680 30.37 -18.35 28.82
N GLU A 681 31.47 -18.83 29.45
CA GLU A 681 32.45 -19.74 28.84
C GLU A 681 31.70 -21.03 28.43
N VAL A 682 31.37 -21.11 27.14
CA VAL A 682 31.06 -22.41 26.52
C VAL A 682 32.37 -23.09 26.24
N GLU A 683 32.68 -24.14 27.02
CA GLU A 683 33.79 -25.10 26.78
C GLU A 683 33.69 -25.60 25.34
N VAL A 684 34.51 -25.05 24.45
CA VAL A 684 34.73 -25.57 23.11
C VAL A 684 35.65 -26.78 23.25
N ALA A 685 35.12 -27.97 23.11
CA ALA A 685 35.93 -29.18 22.98
C ALA A 685 36.81 -29.08 21.73
N ASP A 686 38.09 -29.06 21.99
CA ASP A 686 39.19 -29.04 21.00
C ASP A 686 39.20 -30.37 20.22
N VAL A 687 38.72 -30.36 18.98
CA VAL A 687 38.84 -31.49 18.05
C VAL A 687 39.86 -31.08 16.99
N THR A 688 41.15 -31.22 17.32
CA THR A 688 42.23 -31.26 16.36
C THR A 688 42.32 -32.66 15.77
N GLU A 689 41.63 -32.95 14.67
CA GLU A 689 41.99 -34.04 13.76
C GLU A 689 42.40 -33.44 12.41
N ALA A 690 43.64 -33.74 12.02
CA ALA A 690 44.23 -33.37 10.76
C ALA A 690 43.52 -34.03 9.55
N PRO A 691 43.51 -33.38 8.39
CA PRO A 691 42.86 -33.94 7.21
C PRO A 691 43.68 -35.14 6.67
N ARG A 692 42.99 -36.26 6.48
CA ARG A 692 43.50 -37.42 5.74
C ARG A 692 43.68 -37.05 4.28
N GLU A 693 44.87 -37.26 3.73
CA GLU A 693 45.17 -37.17 2.32
C GLU A 693 44.32 -38.15 1.50
N PHE A 694 43.66 -37.65 0.48
CA PHE A 694 42.90 -38.44 -0.50
C PHE A 694 43.95 -38.95 -1.54
N GLU A 695 44.30 -40.21 -1.47
CA GLU A 695 44.97 -40.90 -2.59
C GLU A 695 43.96 -41.14 -3.70
N GLY A 696 44.22 -40.56 -4.87
CA GLY A 696 43.47 -40.80 -6.09
C GLY A 696 43.68 -42.20 -6.65
N PRO A 697 42.69 -42.76 -7.37
CA PRO A 697 42.84 -44.07 -7.99
C PRO A 697 43.80 -43.97 -9.19
N THR A 698 44.83 -44.84 -9.16
CA THR A 698 45.74 -45.11 -10.25
C THR A 698 45.02 -45.70 -11.46
N GLU A 699 45.27 -45.13 -12.63
CA GLU A 699 45.02 -45.76 -13.93
C GLU A 699 45.69 -47.13 -14.00
N ASN A 700 44.92 -48.14 -14.36
CA ASN A 700 45.41 -49.27 -15.18
C ASN A 700 44.24 -50.05 -15.74
N GLU A 701 44.31 -50.19 -17.12
CA GLU A 701 43.61 -51.01 -18.10
C GLU A 701 42.20 -50.66 -18.52
#